data_b19cd8108394f812e18bd4fedf7b49a4
#
_entry.id   b19cd8108394f812e18bd4fedf7b49a4
#
_cell.length_a   1.000
_cell.length_b   1.000
_cell.length_c   1.000
_cell.angle_alpha   90.00
_cell.angle_beta   90.00
_cell.angle_gamma   90.00
#
_symmetry.space_group_name_H-M   'P 1'
#
loop_
_entity.id
_entity.type
_entity.pdbx_description
1 polymer ?
#
loop_
_entity_poly.entity_id
_entity_poly.type
_entity_poly.pdbx_seq_one_letter_code
_entity_poly.pdbx_strand_id
1 'polypeptide(L)'
;MSRPEILAPAGNREMLGAAVFSGADAVYLGLTGFNARRTAGNFTPEELREAVAFCHARGVRVHVTLNTLVYDRELAGLADAVRAVAAAGADAVIADDLATAQLVKSIAPTLHLHGSTQMSVHTPEGAKELAALGYDRVILARELSLDEIRAVCEASPIEVEVFVHGALCMAVSGQCMMSAFLGGRSGNRGACAGPCRLPFDASPNLRPGQPGRACHLSLKDMDYIPHLRELMDAGVASVKIEGRLRTPEYAAAVVTACRAVCAGQPYDEKLVRDIFSRSGFTDGYLMNRNDGKMFGVRTEADAEATRAATPKARELFRRELQRVPVCYTVSGGVEDGGIKLTAADADGHKVSVYSADEPQPAQKDPLPGVERALGKTGGTPFVMAGLTAEAGEGGLGFLPGSVWNEMRREALDRLLEKRSAPTPHVVQPFTVPTYPAHTVGQLPALAARFANAAQCPADAVDKLKYLIFPLAEAESIPATWREKTLLELPRVMFGKGEQKTAARLDALQDAGFAGAVVNNPAQLRLADGWTLYGGLGLNVTNPMSAARYAALGMQGMLLQPETALTAMTAIAPGVPTAALCYGHLPLMLTRACPLRNVRDCGKCQGGGTLRDRKGRDFTVTCSAPGGAGVRTVYNPVPLYMGERLREMPVDVAVAAFTTETPARAAQILAMLLDARPFDNEFTRGLYYTNN
;
A
#
# COMPACT_ATOMS: atom_id res chain seq x y z
N MET A 1 18.90 1.16 -18.95
CA MET A 1 18.16 0.65 -17.77
C MET A 1 17.08 -0.29 -18.25
N SER A 2 16.78 -1.36 -17.51
CA SER A 2 15.65 -2.25 -17.82
C SER A 2 14.33 -1.48 -17.62
N ARG A 3 13.31 -1.77 -18.40
CA ARG A 3 11.99 -1.17 -18.18
C ARG A 3 11.40 -1.67 -16.84
N PRO A 4 10.62 -0.85 -16.13
CA PRO A 4 9.98 -1.26 -14.89
C PRO A 4 8.93 -2.32 -15.13
N GLU A 5 8.67 -3.15 -14.10
CA GLU A 5 7.54 -4.06 -14.05
C GLU A 5 6.22 -3.27 -14.06
N ILE A 6 5.28 -3.63 -14.90
CA ILE A 6 3.93 -3.08 -14.90
C ILE A 6 3.04 -3.97 -14.03
N LEU A 7 2.70 -3.50 -12.83
CA LEU A 7 1.90 -4.22 -11.85
C LEU A 7 0.43 -3.76 -11.92
N ALA A 8 -0.43 -4.63 -12.44
CA ALA A 8 -1.84 -4.33 -12.70
C ALA A 8 -2.77 -4.86 -11.59
N PRO A 9 -3.91 -4.18 -11.32
CA PRO A 9 -4.91 -4.66 -10.39
C PRO A 9 -5.70 -5.84 -10.97
N ALA A 10 -6.02 -6.83 -10.11
CA ALA A 10 -6.96 -7.90 -10.40
C ALA A 10 -7.97 -8.00 -9.25
N GLY A 11 -9.13 -7.39 -9.41
CA GLY A 11 -10.21 -7.42 -8.43
C GLY A 11 -11.12 -8.64 -8.54
N ASN A 12 -11.10 -9.30 -9.70
CA ASN A 12 -11.81 -10.53 -10.04
C ASN A 12 -11.16 -11.22 -11.24
N ARG A 13 -11.67 -12.39 -11.64
CA ARG A 13 -11.11 -13.19 -12.74
C ARG A 13 -11.15 -12.48 -14.11
N GLU A 14 -12.21 -11.73 -14.41
CA GLU A 14 -12.34 -10.99 -15.67
C GLU A 14 -11.27 -9.88 -15.77
N MET A 15 -11.08 -9.11 -14.69
CA MET A 15 -10.04 -8.08 -14.63
C MET A 15 -8.63 -8.69 -14.70
N LEU A 16 -8.42 -9.86 -14.07
CA LEU A 16 -7.18 -10.62 -14.19
C LEU A 16 -6.86 -10.92 -15.66
N GLY A 17 -7.82 -11.50 -16.39
CA GLY A 17 -7.68 -11.79 -17.82
C GLY A 17 -7.39 -10.54 -18.64
N ALA A 18 -8.13 -9.46 -18.41
CA ALA A 18 -7.93 -8.18 -19.10
C ALA A 18 -6.52 -7.60 -18.87
N ALA A 19 -6.02 -7.61 -17.64
CA ALA A 19 -4.67 -7.14 -17.30
C ALA A 19 -3.58 -7.98 -17.99
N VAL A 20 -3.69 -9.30 -17.92
CA VAL A 20 -2.72 -10.24 -18.52
C VAL A 20 -2.72 -10.13 -20.04
N PHE A 21 -3.88 -10.12 -20.68
CA PHE A 21 -4.00 -10.04 -22.14
C PHE A 21 -3.55 -8.70 -22.71
N SER A 22 -3.64 -7.63 -21.93
CA SER A 22 -3.13 -6.30 -22.29
C SER A 22 -1.62 -6.14 -22.02
N GLY A 23 -0.99 -7.12 -21.35
CA GLY A 23 0.46 -7.23 -21.16
C GLY A 23 1.01 -6.67 -19.87
N ALA A 24 0.30 -6.82 -18.77
CA ALA A 24 0.85 -6.63 -17.44
C ALA A 24 2.01 -7.63 -17.19
N ASP A 25 3.06 -7.21 -16.48
CA ASP A 25 4.18 -8.08 -16.10
C ASP A 25 3.92 -8.82 -14.80
N ALA A 26 3.11 -8.19 -13.95
CA ALA A 26 2.61 -8.77 -12.72
C ALA A 26 1.18 -8.29 -12.45
N VAL A 27 0.44 -9.06 -11.68
CA VAL A 27 -0.88 -8.67 -11.16
C VAL A 27 -0.88 -8.72 -9.64
N TYR A 28 -1.65 -7.82 -9.01
CA TYR A 28 -1.88 -7.92 -7.59
C TYR A 28 -3.36 -8.13 -7.29
N LEU A 29 -3.62 -9.08 -6.42
CA LEU A 29 -4.96 -9.52 -6.04
C LEU A 29 -5.07 -9.71 -4.52
N GLY A 30 -6.28 -9.86 -4.00
CA GLY A 30 -6.53 -10.10 -2.59
C GLY A 30 -7.25 -11.43 -2.38
N LEU A 31 -6.94 -12.10 -1.28
CA LEU A 31 -7.76 -13.17 -0.76
C LEU A 31 -9.03 -12.62 -0.11
N THR A 32 -10.04 -13.48 0.06
CA THR A 32 -11.18 -13.21 0.93
C THR A 32 -10.68 -13.03 2.37
N GLY A 33 -10.56 -11.79 2.83
CA GLY A 33 -9.95 -11.41 4.11
C GLY A 33 -8.59 -10.72 3.96
N PHE A 34 -8.11 -10.08 4.99
CA PHE A 34 -6.76 -9.48 5.16
C PHE A 34 -6.29 -8.54 4.07
N ASN A 35 -7.17 -7.93 3.27
CA ASN A 35 -6.77 -7.02 2.19
C ASN A 35 -7.48 -5.66 2.21
N ALA A 36 -6.79 -4.62 1.74
CA ALA A 36 -7.23 -3.22 1.74
C ALA A 36 -8.41 -2.91 0.79
N ARG A 37 -8.96 -3.89 0.07
CA ARG A 37 -10.16 -3.77 -0.79
C ARG A 37 -11.10 -4.93 -0.51
N ARG A 38 -11.62 -4.95 0.70
CA ARG A 38 -12.49 -6.02 1.22
C ARG A 38 -13.76 -6.24 0.40
N THR A 39 -14.24 -5.19 -0.28
CA THR A 39 -15.45 -5.22 -1.12
C THR A 39 -15.18 -5.56 -2.59
N ALA A 40 -13.95 -5.81 -3.01
CA ALA A 40 -13.65 -6.39 -4.32
C ALA A 40 -14.11 -7.85 -4.38
N GLY A 41 -14.18 -8.44 -5.58
CA GLY A 41 -14.53 -9.86 -5.74
C GLY A 41 -13.62 -10.78 -4.93
N ASN A 42 -12.32 -10.44 -4.87
CA ASN A 42 -11.25 -11.19 -4.22
C ASN A 42 -11.22 -12.68 -4.67
N PHE A 43 -10.29 -13.45 -4.16
CA PHE A 43 -10.06 -14.83 -4.58
C PHE A 43 -10.10 -15.77 -3.37
N THR A 44 -10.72 -16.93 -3.52
CA THR A 44 -10.54 -18.04 -2.58
C THR A 44 -9.16 -18.67 -2.75
N PRO A 45 -8.68 -19.52 -1.84
CA PRO A 45 -7.44 -20.26 -2.03
C PRO A 45 -7.40 -21.11 -3.30
N GLU A 46 -8.53 -21.67 -3.70
CA GLU A 46 -8.69 -22.46 -4.94
C GLU A 46 -8.58 -21.56 -6.17
N GLU A 47 -9.30 -20.45 -6.20
CA GLU A 47 -9.25 -19.47 -7.28
C GLU A 47 -7.86 -18.81 -7.37
N LEU A 48 -7.14 -18.67 -6.25
CA LEU A 48 -5.75 -18.20 -6.26
C LEU A 48 -4.84 -19.17 -7.01
N ARG A 49 -4.95 -20.49 -6.76
CA ARG A 49 -4.16 -21.50 -7.50
C ARG A 49 -4.42 -21.44 -8.99
N GLU A 50 -5.68 -21.31 -9.40
CA GLU A 50 -6.04 -21.15 -10.81
C GLU A 50 -5.48 -19.84 -11.40
N ALA A 51 -5.53 -18.72 -10.63
CA ALA A 51 -5.00 -17.44 -11.06
C ALA A 51 -3.47 -17.49 -11.22
N VAL A 52 -2.75 -18.12 -10.30
CA VAL A 52 -1.29 -18.31 -10.39
C VAL A 52 -0.94 -19.14 -11.61
N ALA A 53 -1.58 -20.30 -11.79
CA ALA A 53 -1.37 -21.18 -12.97
C ALA A 53 -1.63 -20.44 -14.29
N PHE A 54 -2.73 -19.68 -14.37
CA PHE A 54 -3.08 -18.87 -15.54
C PHE A 54 -2.04 -17.80 -15.84
N CYS A 55 -1.55 -17.09 -14.82
CA CYS A 55 -0.56 -16.02 -14.94
C CYS A 55 0.82 -16.58 -15.31
N HIS A 56 1.30 -17.59 -14.59
CA HIS A 56 2.62 -18.20 -14.81
C HIS A 56 2.74 -18.82 -16.19
N ALA A 57 1.68 -19.48 -16.68
CA ALA A 57 1.61 -19.97 -18.05
C ALA A 57 1.91 -18.89 -19.11
N ARG A 58 1.67 -17.62 -18.75
CA ARG A 58 1.82 -16.42 -19.59
C ARG A 58 3.02 -15.54 -19.21
N GLY A 59 3.87 -16.01 -18.31
CA GLY A 59 5.03 -15.27 -17.84
C GLY A 59 4.65 -14.01 -17.03
N VAL A 60 3.53 -14.06 -16.29
CA VAL A 60 3.04 -12.97 -15.44
C VAL A 60 3.13 -13.38 -13.98
N ARG A 61 3.70 -12.51 -13.13
CA ARG A 61 3.82 -12.72 -11.69
C ARG A 61 2.53 -12.41 -10.95
N VAL A 62 2.34 -13.03 -9.78
CA VAL A 62 1.16 -12.82 -8.92
C VAL A 62 1.58 -12.37 -7.53
N HIS A 63 1.19 -11.14 -7.15
CA HIS A 63 1.43 -10.58 -5.83
C HIS A 63 0.13 -10.59 -5.02
N VAL A 64 0.12 -11.25 -3.86
CA VAL A 64 -1.06 -11.36 -3.01
C VAL A 64 -1.05 -10.29 -1.92
N THR A 65 -2.14 -9.53 -1.80
CA THR A 65 -2.26 -8.52 -0.75
C THR A 65 -2.77 -9.14 0.55
N LEU A 66 -1.95 -9.08 1.61
CA LEU A 66 -2.29 -9.30 3.01
C LEU A 66 -1.95 -8.01 3.77
N ASN A 67 -2.56 -6.90 3.37
CA ASN A 67 -2.15 -5.54 3.68
C ASN A 67 -3.23 -4.75 4.43
N THR A 68 -3.72 -5.33 5.50
CA THR A 68 -4.58 -4.66 6.48
C THR A 68 -4.03 -4.86 7.87
N LEU A 69 -4.35 -3.95 8.78
CA LEU A 69 -4.11 -4.15 10.20
C LEU A 69 -4.84 -5.42 10.68
N VAL A 70 -4.21 -6.18 11.57
CA VAL A 70 -4.69 -7.48 12.05
C VAL A 70 -4.92 -7.40 13.55
N TYR A 71 -5.98 -8.03 14.05
CA TYR A 71 -6.22 -8.20 15.47
C TYR A 71 -5.73 -9.58 15.95
N ASP A 72 -5.53 -9.74 17.27
CA ASP A 72 -5.06 -10.96 17.90
C ASP A 72 -5.83 -12.21 17.42
N ARG A 73 -7.15 -12.17 17.50
CA ARG A 73 -8.05 -13.28 17.08
C ARG A 73 -7.93 -13.69 15.61
N GLU A 74 -7.28 -12.87 14.78
CA GLU A 74 -7.13 -13.08 13.33
C GLU A 74 -5.76 -13.70 12.97
N LEU A 75 -4.80 -13.74 13.90
CA LEU A 75 -3.42 -14.19 13.65
C LEU A 75 -3.36 -15.64 13.13
N ALA A 76 -4.16 -16.54 13.69
CA ALA A 76 -4.22 -17.92 13.21
C ALA A 76 -4.74 -18.01 11.76
N GLY A 77 -5.83 -17.32 11.45
CA GLY A 77 -6.37 -17.27 10.09
C GLY A 77 -5.43 -16.59 9.10
N LEU A 78 -4.65 -15.60 9.54
CA LEU A 78 -3.61 -14.97 8.73
C LEU A 78 -2.46 -15.95 8.43
N ALA A 79 -2.03 -16.77 9.42
CA ALA A 79 -1.04 -17.82 9.19
C ALA A 79 -1.53 -18.86 8.15
N ASP A 80 -2.80 -19.23 8.19
CA ASP A 80 -3.41 -20.11 7.19
C ASP A 80 -3.48 -19.46 5.80
N ALA A 81 -3.76 -18.16 5.74
CA ALA A 81 -3.71 -17.40 4.49
C ALA A 81 -2.29 -17.39 3.89
N VAL A 82 -1.25 -17.19 4.70
CA VAL A 82 0.16 -17.28 4.25
C VAL A 82 0.48 -18.67 3.70
N ARG A 83 0.03 -19.75 4.39
CA ARG A 83 0.21 -21.13 3.88
C ARG A 83 -0.50 -21.34 2.54
N ALA A 84 -1.71 -20.83 2.39
CA ALA A 84 -2.47 -20.93 1.14
C ALA A 84 -1.77 -20.19 -0.01
N VAL A 85 -1.22 -19.00 0.24
CA VAL A 85 -0.44 -18.23 -0.74
C VAL A 85 0.82 -18.98 -1.16
N ALA A 86 1.56 -19.55 -0.20
CA ALA A 86 2.76 -20.35 -0.46
C ALA A 86 2.44 -21.62 -1.25
N ALA A 87 1.37 -22.34 -0.90
CA ALA A 87 0.93 -23.55 -1.58
C ALA A 87 0.45 -23.28 -3.01
N ALA A 88 -0.10 -22.11 -3.27
CA ALA A 88 -0.49 -21.68 -4.63
C ALA A 88 0.72 -21.33 -5.51
N GLY A 89 1.89 -21.11 -4.93
CA GLY A 89 3.10 -20.67 -5.65
C GLY A 89 3.05 -19.22 -6.10
N ALA A 90 2.38 -18.34 -5.38
CA ALA A 90 2.37 -16.90 -5.67
C ALA A 90 3.77 -16.30 -5.48
N ASP A 91 4.11 -15.26 -6.25
CA ASP A 91 5.48 -14.72 -6.29
C ASP A 91 5.81 -13.82 -5.09
N ALA A 92 4.82 -13.08 -4.56
CA ALA A 92 5.04 -12.17 -3.45
C ALA A 92 3.79 -11.96 -2.58
N VAL A 93 4.02 -11.57 -1.31
CA VAL A 93 3.00 -11.02 -0.41
C VAL A 93 3.26 -9.52 -0.24
N ILE A 94 2.21 -8.71 -0.37
CA ILE A 94 2.23 -7.28 -0.03
C ILE A 94 1.66 -7.13 1.37
N ALA A 95 2.50 -6.76 2.35
CA ALA A 95 2.19 -6.70 3.77
C ALA A 95 2.24 -5.27 4.31
N ASP A 96 1.37 -4.98 5.28
CA ASP A 96 1.31 -3.71 6.01
C ASP A 96 1.75 -3.88 7.47
N ASP A 97 1.29 -4.94 8.10
CA ASP A 97 1.49 -5.24 9.52
C ASP A 97 2.75 -6.09 9.73
N LEU A 98 3.56 -5.77 10.75
CA LEU A 98 4.78 -6.54 11.08
C LEU A 98 4.48 -7.99 11.47
N ALA A 99 3.29 -8.30 11.99
CA ALA A 99 2.87 -9.69 12.22
C ALA A 99 2.76 -10.44 10.89
N THR A 100 2.18 -9.82 9.84
CA THR A 100 2.13 -10.41 8.51
C THR A 100 3.52 -10.69 7.97
N ALA A 101 4.44 -9.72 8.10
CA ALA A 101 5.82 -9.88 7.66
C ALA A 101 6.52 -11.04 8.38
N GLN A 102 6.36 -11.12 9.71
CA GLN A 102 6.95 -12.18 10.51
C GLN A 102 6.37 -13.56 10.14
N LEU A 103 5.05 -13.66 9.91
CA LEU A 103 4.41 -14.91 9.49
C LEU A 103 4.92 -15.36 8.11
N VAL A 104 5.04 -14.44 7.15
CA VAL A 104 5.59 -14.77 5.81
C VAL A 104 7.01 -15.32 5.93
N LYS A 105 7.90 -14.63 6.64
CA LYS A 105 9.31 -15.06 6.77
C LYS A 105 9.46 -16.35 7.60
N SER A 106 8.57 -16.61 8.56
CA SER A 106 8.60 -17.83 9.38
C SER A 106 7.98 -19.04 8.68
N ILE A 107 6.90 -18.85 7.92
CA ILE A 107 6.15 -19.96 7.29
C ILE A 107 6.70 -20.27 5.90
N ALA A 108 6.97 -19.28 5.08
CA ALA A 108 7.39 -19.41 3.69
C ALA A 108 8.57 -18.47 3.38
N PRO A 109 9.79 -18.74 3.87
CA PRO A 109 10.92 -17.80 3.80
C PRO A 109 11.38 -17.48 2.37
N THR A 110 11.04 -18.31 1.38
CA THR A 110 11.33 -18.08 -0.04
C THR A 110 10.29 -17.21 -0.75
N LEU A 111 9.15 -16.96 -0.12
CA LEU A 111 8.11 -16.09 -0.65
C LEU A 111 8.54 -14.63 -0.48
N HIS A 112 8.58 -13.87 -1.59
CA HIS A 112 8.97 -12.46 -1.53
C HIS A 112 8.00 -11.63 -0.70
N LEU A 113 8.54 -10.68 0.05
CA LEU A 113 7.81 -9.80 0.94
C LEU A 113 7.93 -8.35 0.48
N HIS A 114 6.81 -7.73 0.10
CA HIS A 114 6.74 -6.34 -0.35
C HIS A 114 6.06 -5.48 0.71
N GLY A 115 6.69 -4.37 1.11
CA GLY A 115 6.12 -3.40 2.04
C GLY A 115 4.99 -2.61 1.37
N SER A 116 3.79 -2.69 1.95
CA SER A 116 2.62 -1.96 1.46
C SER A 116 2.78 -0.45 1.57
N THR A 117 2.16 0.31 0.66
CA THR A 117 2.03 1.77 0.79
C THR A 117 1.35 2.19 2.12
N GLN A 118 0.56 1.30 2.74
CA GLN A 118 -0.05 1.52 4.06
C GLN A 118 0.97 1.68 5.19
N MET A 119 2.21 1.22 5.03
CA MET A 119 3.32 1.44 5.96
C MET A 119 3.85 2.88 5.95
N SER A 120 3.32 3.75 5.09
CA SER A 120 3.68 5.17 4.99
C SER A 120 5.16 5.44 4.72
N VAL A 121 5.86 4.56 4.00
CA VAL A 121 7.27 4.77 3.67
C VAL A 121 7.38 5.84 2.59
N HIS A 122 8.15 6.88 2.90
CA HIS A 122 8.26 8.07 2.06
C HIS A 122 9.65 8.73 2.14
N THR A 123 10.64 8.05 2.72
CA THR A 123 12.00 8.57 2.91
C THR A 123 13.04 7.48 2.66
N PRO A 124 14.30 7.85 2.35
CA PRO A 124 15.43 6.93 2.23
C PRO A 124 15.62 6.00 3.42
N GLU A 125 15.62 6.52 4.64
CA GLU A 125 15.82 5.70 5.84
C GLU A 125 14.65 4.72 6.07
N GLY A 126 13.43 5.07 5.63
CA GLY A 126 12.30 4.15 5.66
C GLY A 126 12.49 2.93 4.74
N ALA A 127 13.05 3.12 3.55
CA ALA A 127 13.36 2.01 2.64
C ALA A 127 14.48 1.12 3.19
N LYS A 128 15.52 1.70 3.79
CA LYS A 128 16.60 0.97 4.45
C LYS A 128 16.09 0.17 5.65
N GLU A 129 15.16 0.74 6.43
CA GLU A 129 14.58 0.02 7.57
C GLU A 129 13.74 -1.17 7.12
N LEU A 130 12.93 -1.03 6.07
CA LEU A 130 12.20 -2.18 5.53
C LEU A 130 13.14 -3.29 5.04
N ALA A 131 14.26 -2.93 4.40
CA ALA A 131 15.28 -3.90 4.02
C ALA A 131 15.85 -4.65 5.23
N ALA A 132 16.15 -3.95 6.33
CA ALA A 132 16.62 -4.56 7.59
C ALA A 132 15.53 -5.46 8.23
N LEU A 133 14.26 -5.14 8.03
CA LEU A 133 13.14 -5.98 8.46
C LEU A 133 12.88 -7.19 7.54
N GLY A 134 13.64 -7.33 6.44
CA GLY A 134 13.57 -8.47 5.53
C GLY A 134 12.58 -8.33 4.39
N TYR A 135 12.17 -7.10 4.05
CA TYR A 135 11.38 -6.86 2.83
C TYR A 135 12.29 -6.85 1.60
N ASP A 136 11.75 -7.29 0.47
CA ASP A 136 12.44 -7.37 -0.83
C ASP A 136 12.10 -6.18 -1.73
N ARG A 137 10.96 -5.50 -1.47
CA ARG A 137 10.46 -4.33 -2.20
C ARG A 137 9.68 -3.40 -1.29
N VAL A 138 9.71 -2.10 -1.57
CA VAL A 138 8.88 -1.09 -0.89
C VAL A 138 7.96 -0.38 -1.87
N ILE A 139 6.67 -0.30 -1.54
CA ILE A 139 5.67 0.48 -2.27
C ILE A 139 5.55 1.83 -1.57
N LEU A 140 6.07 2.88 -2.20
CA LEU A 140 6.12 4.21 -1.60
C LEU A 140 4.72 4.80 -1.35
N ALA A 141 4.66 5.71 -0.39
CA ALA A 141 3.50 6.58 -0.20
C ALA A 141 3.23 7.40 -1.48
N ARG A 142 1.95 7.65 -1.79
CA ARG A 142 1.54 8.26 -3.06
C ARG A 142 1.77 9.77 -3.13
N GLU A 143 2.16 10.35 -2.03
CA GLU A 143 2.25 11.80 -1.82
C GLU A 143 3.63 12.37 -2.18
N LEU A 144 4.56 11.56 -2.72
CA LEU A 144 5.94 11.93 -3.03
C LEU A 144 6.07 12.70 -4.35
N SER A 145 7.02 13.63 -4.39
CA SER A 145 7.50 14.25 -5.63
C SER A 145 8.53 13.35 -6.33
N LEU A 146 8.81 13.66 -7.61
CA LEU A 146 9.81 12.93 -8.39
C LEU A 146 11.21 12.98 -7.73
N ASP A 147 11.60 14.13 -7.17
CA ASP A 147 12.89 14.26 -6.48
C ASP A 147 12.95 13.42 -5.19
N GLU A 148 11.85 13.36 -4.43
CA GLU A 148 11.75 12.50 -3.25
C GLU A 148 11.81 11.02 -3.65
N ILE A 149 11.12 10.61 -4.72
CA ILE A 149 11.18 9.23 -5.26
C ILE A 149 12.61 8.90 -5.68
N ARG A 150 13.27 9.79 -6.43
CA ARG A 150 14.67 9.59 -6.85
C ARG A 150 15.60 9.40 -5.67
N ALA A 151 15.50 10.24 -4.64
CA ALA A 151 16.30 10.12 -3.44
C ALA A 151 16.11 8.78 -2.71
N VAL A 152 14.87 8.25 -2.70
CA VAL A 152 14.61 6.92 -2.14
C VAL A 152 15.21 5.83 -3.03
N CYS A 153 15.05 5.88 -4.35
CA CYS A 153 15.60 4.89 -5.28
C CYS A 153 17.13 4.81 -5.20
N GLU A 154 17.80 5.96 -5.12
CA GLU A 154 19.26 6.05 -5.01
C GLU A 154 19.80 5.45 -3.71
N ALA A 155 19.05 5.56 -2.62
CA ALA A 155 19.48 5.11 -1.29
C ALA A 155 18.96 3.72 -0.89
N SER A 156 17.94 3.21 -1.58
CA SER A 156 17.26 1.97 -1.22
C SER A 156 18.09 0.73 -1.58
N PRO A 157 18.32 -0.20 -0.63
CA PRO A 157 18.93 -1.49 -0.92
C PRO A 157 17.94 -2.52 -1.51
N ILE A 158 16.65 -2.19 -1.57
CA ILE A 158 15.58 -3.04 -2.08
C ILE A 158 14.82 -2.34 -3.23
N GLU A 159 14.07 -3.11 -4.00
CA GLU A 159 13.29 -2.57 -5.11
C GLU A 159 12.27 -1.51 -4.66
N VAL A 160 12.13 -0.46 -5.47
CA VAL A 160 11.16 0.62 -5.23
C VAL A 160 10.02 0.51 -6.24
N GLU A 161 8.79 0.48 -5.72
CA GLU A 161 7.54 0.47 -6.47
C GLU A 161 6.75 1.76 -6.21
N VAL A 162 6.20 2.37 -7.25
CA VAL A 162 5.38 3.58 -7.14
C VAL A 162 4.03 3.41 -7.86
N PHE A 163 2.98 4.00 -7.29
CA PHE A 163 1.72 4.12 -8.01
C PHE A 163 1.82 5.17 -9.12
N VAL A 164 1.31 4.84 -10.30
CA VAL A 164 1.38 5.73 -11.47
C VAL A 164 0.03 6.14 -12.03
N HIS A 165 -1.05 5.42 -11.71
CA HIS A 165 -2.38 5.77 -12.22
C HIS A 165 -3.48 5.35 -11.24
N GLY A 166 -4.56 6.15 -11.18
CA GLY A 166 -5.79 5.83 -10.47
C GLY A 166 -6.06 6.68 -9.24
N ALA A 167 -6.88 6.16 -8.33
CA ALA A 167 -7.42 6.96 -7.22
C ALA A 167 -6.34 7.46 -6.25
N LEU A 168 -6.28 8.79 -6.03
CA LEU A 168 -5.57 9.38 -4.91
C LEU A 168 -6.45 9.38 -3.65
N CYS A 169 -5.81 9.08 -2.52
CA CYS A 169 -6.35 9.33 -1.20
C CYS A 169 -6.00 10.76 -0.75
N MET A 170 -6.87 11.40 0.02
CA MET A 170 -6.57 12.70 0.63
C MET A 170 -5.55 12.58 1.76
N ALA A 171 -5.72 11.53 2.58
CA ALA A 171 -4.80 11.25 3.68
C ALA A 171 -3.51 10.61 3.17
N VAL A 172 -2.42 10.88 3.87
CA VAL A 172 -1.19 10.12 3.75
C VAL A 172 -1.52 8.63 3.90
N SER A 173 -0.95 7.81 3.03
CA SER A 173 -1.22 6.37 2.97
C SER A 173 -1.02 5.72 4.35
N GLY A 174 -1.99 4.91 4.81
CA GLY A 174 -1.96 4.27 6.13
C GLY A 174 -2.31 5.18 7.32
N GLN A 175 -2.51 6.50 7.12
CA GLN A 175 -2.68 7.49 8.19
C GLN A 175 -4.09 8.12 8.20
N CYS A 176 -5.14 7.28 8.00
CA CYS A 176 -6.53 7.74 7.98
C CYS A 176 -7.44 6.86 8.84
N MET A 177 -8.04 7.46 9.86
CA MET A 177 -9.03 6.84 10.73
C MET A 177 -10.45 7.39 10.51
N MET A 178 -10.63 8.34 9.56
CA MET A 178 -11.89 9.09 9.42
C MET A 178 -13.10 8.18 9.18
N SER A 179 -12.97 7.17 8.32
CA SER A 179 -14.07 6.25 7.99
C SER A 179 -14.43 5.34 9.17
N ALA A 180 -13.45 4.94 9.98
CA ALA A 180 -13.67 4.13 11.18
C ALA A 180 -14.48 4.90 12.23
N PHE A 181 -14.04 6.10 12.58
CA PHE A 181 -14.68 6.91 13.65
C PHE A 181 -16.00 7.54 13.24
N LEU A 182 -16.23 7.82 11.95
CA LEU A 182 -17.51 8.39 11.49
C LEU A 182 -18.58 7.34 11.15
N GLY A 183 -18.19 6.09 10.89
CA GLY A 183 -19.14 5.10 10.41
C GLY A 183 -18.79 3.65 10.73
N GLY A 184 -17.85 3.37 11.63
CA GLY A 184 -17.44 2.01 12.03
C GLY A 184 -16.75 1.19 10.94
N ARG A 185 -16.37 1.81 9.81
CA ARG A 185 -15.79 1.12 8.64
C ARG A 185 -14.34 1.53 8.45
N SER A 186 -13.40 0.78 9.01
CA SER A 186 -11.98 1.10 8.96
C SER A 186 -11.41 1.05 7.54
N GLY A 187 -10.75 2.15 7.13
CA GLY A 187 -9.96 2.22 5.90
C GLY A 187 -8.70 1.36 5.98
N ASN A 188 -8.05 1.32 7.14
CA ASN A 188 -6.86 0.52 7.41
C ASN A 188 -7.16 -0.99 7.42
N ARG A 189 -8.46 -1.35 7.48
CA ARG A 189 -8.95 -2.74 7.41
C ARG A 189 -9.76 -3.01 6.14
N GLY A 190 -9.57 -2.21 5.10
CA GLY A 190 -10.13 -2.43 3.77
C GLY A 190 -11.61 -2.12 3.60
N ALA A 191 -12.27 -1.48 4.57
CA ALA A 191 -13.71 -1.22 4.58
C ALA A 191 -14.08 0.27 4.41
N CYS A 192 -13.17 1.13 3.93
CA CYS A 192 -13.38 2.57 3.81
C CYS A 192 -14.68 2.94 3.10
N ALA A 193 -15.52 3.78 3.75
CA ALA A 193 -16.74 4.31 3.18
C ALA A 193 -16.55 5.56 2.31
N GLY A 194 -15.34 6.11 2.24
CA GLY A 194 -15.01 7.30 1.45
C GLY A 194 -15.60 8.62 1.97
N PRO A 195 -15.62 8.92 3.29
CA PRO A 195 -16.21 10.15 3.81
C PRO A 195 -15.53 11.41 3.26
N CYS A 196 -14.27 11.33 2.84
CA CYS A 196 -13.53 12.41 2.17
C CYS A 196 -14.13 12.83 0.81
N ARG A 197 -15.03 12.04 0.24
CA ARG A 197 -15.74 12.34 -1.03
C ARG A 197 -17.03 13.12 -0.83
N LEU A 198 -17.42 13.38 0.41
CA LEU A 198 -18.60 14.16 0.76
C LEU A 198 -18.27 15.67 0.78
N PRO A 199 -19.30 16.53 0.56
CA PRO A 199 -19.10 17.97 0.66
C PRO A 199 -19.03 18.45 2.13
N PHE A 200 -18.14 19.42 2.38
CA PHE A 200 -17.98 20.14 3.64
C PHE A 200 -18.06 21.63 3.39
N ASP A 201 -18.48 22.40 4.39
CA ASP A 201 -18.37 23.86 4.40
C ASP A 201 -17.02 24.25 5.03
N ALA A 202 -16.17 24.92 4.28
CA ALA A 202 -14.82 25.30 4.73
C ALA A 202 -14.78 26.72 5.28
N SER A 203 -14.15 26.92 6.44
CA SER A 203 -14.00 28.22 7.10
C SER A 203 -12.56 28.44 7.61
N PRO A 204 -12.02 29.68 7.54
CA PRO A 204 -12.59 30.84 6.82
C PRO A 204 -12.48 30.69 5.29
N ASN A 205 -13.53 31.13 4.57
CA ASN A 205 -13.50 31.25 3.12
C ASN A 205 -12.97 32.65 2.74
N LEU A 206 -11.76 32.72 2.24
CA LEU A 206 -11.07 33.96 1.88
C LEU A 206 -10.95 34.17 0.36
N ARG A 207 -11.59 33.31 -0.47
CA ARG A 207 -11.63 33.44 -1.92
C ARG A 207 -13.00 33.88 -2.39
N PRO A 208 -13.18 35.13 -2.84
CA PRO A 208 -14.43 35.60 -3.43
C PRO A 208 -14.90 34.73 -4.59
N GLY A 209 -16.19 34.41 -4.65
CA GLY A 209 -16.79 33.64 -5.71
C GLY A 209 -16.56 32.12 -5.66
N GLN A 210 -15.78 31.61 -4.72
CA GLN A 210 -15.67 30.16 -4.50
C GLN A 210 -16.78 29.66 -3.55
N PRO A 211 -17.46 28.54 -3.85
CA PRO A 211 -18.43 27.97 -2.95
C PRO A 211 -17.74 27.51 -1.66
N GLY A 212 -18.28 27.95 -0.51
CA GLY A 212 -17.81 27.48 0.80
C GLY A 212 -18.02 26.00 0.96
N ARG A 213 -19.16 25.47 0.42
CA ARG A 213 -19.51 24.05 0.44
C ARG A 213 -19.02 23.35 -0.81
N ALA A 214 -18.07 22.44 -0.65
CA ALA A 214 -17.50 21.63 -1.72
C ALA A 214 -16.85 20.34 -1.18
N CYS A 215 -16.43 19.44 -2.07
CA CYS A 215 -15.69 18.23 -1.70
C CYS A 215 -14.21 18.55 -1.42
N HIS A 216 -13.95 19.29 -0.35
CA HIS A 216 -12.63 19.81 0.04
C HIS A 216 -11.58 18.74 0.39
N LEU A 217 -12.02 17.47 0.54
CA LEU A 217 -11.16 16.31 0.81
C LEU A 217 -11.12 15.34 -0.38
N SER A 218 -11.65 15.74 -1.55
CA SER A 218 -11.70 14.89 -2.75
C SER A 218 -10.64 15.30 -3.76
N LEU A 219 -9.61 14.47 -3.94
CA LEU A 219 -8.61 14.64 -5.00
C LEU A 219 -9.09 14.00 -6.32
N LYS A 220 -8.62 14.53 -7.45
CA LYS A 220 -8.67 13.89 -8.77
C LYS A 220 -7.90 12.56 -8.72
N ASP A 221 -8.11 11.72 -9.73
CA ASP A 221 -7.25 10.55 -9.92
C ASP A 221 -5.86 11.00 -10.39
N MET A 222 -4.81 10.28 -9.96
CA MET A 222 -3.45 10.55 -10.46
C MET A 222 -3.28 9.97 -11.86
N ASP A 223 -2.44 10.63 -12.66
CA ASP A 223 -1.91 10.12 -13.90
C ASP A 223 -0.44 10.53 -14.04
N TYR A 224 0.46 9.55 -13.88
CA TYR A 224 1.90 9.71 -14.07
C TYR A 224 2.40 8.96 -15.31
N ILE A 225 1.48 8.45 -16.16
CA ILE A 225 1.85 7.80 -17.42
C ILE A 225 2.74 8.72 -18.29
N PRO A 226 2.44 10.03 -18.45
CA PRO A 226 3.32 10.95 -19.19
C PRO A 226 4.73 11.07 -18.59
N HIS A 227 4.90 10.74 -17.31
CA HIS A 227 6.16 10.87 -16.55
C HIS A 227 6.85 9.54 -16.31
N LEU A 228 6.43 8.45 -16.97
CA LEU A 228 7.05 7.13 -16.78
C LEU A 228 8.54 7.12 -17.13
N ARG A 229 8.96 7.93 -18.11
CA ARG A 229 10.38 8.03 -18.48
C ARG A 229 11.21 8.57 -17.31
N GLU A 230 10.76 9.66 -16.70
CA GLU A 230 11.43 10.28 -15.56
C GLU A 230 11.45 9.36 -14.34
N LEU A 231 10.41 8.54 -14.14
CA LEU A 231 10.37 7.52 -13.10
C LEU A 231 11.34 6.36 -13.38
N MET A 232 11.47 5.93 -14.65
CA MET A 232 12.49 4.95 -15.07
C MET A 232 13.90 5.50 -14.82
N ASP A 233 14.15 6.74 -15.20
CA ASP A 233 15.45 7.40 -15.01
C ASP A 233 15.77 7.64 -13.53
N ALA A 234 14.75 7.71 -12.67
CA ALA A 234 14.89 7.77 -11.21
C ALA A 234 15.20 6.39 -10.57
N GLY A 235 15.13 5.29 -11.33
CA GLY A 235 15.45 3.95 -10.83
C GLY A 235 14.26 3.16 -10.26
N VAL A 236 13.01 3.56 -10.59
CA VAL A 236 11.81 2.83 -10.17
C VAL A 236 11.77 1.44 -10.81
N ALA A 237 11.69 0.39 -9.99
CA ALA A 237 11.69 -1.01 -10.44
C ALA A 237 10.30 -1.50 -10.86
N SER A 238 9.22 -0.97 -10.26
CA SER A 238 7.85 -1.38 -10.55
C SER A 238 6.90 -0.19 -10.55
N VAL A 239 6.01 -0.14 -11.54
CA VAL A 239 4.95 0.87 -11.68
C VAL A 239 3.60 0.21 -11.45
N LYS A 240 2.86 0.70 -10.43
CA LYS A 240 1.62 0.10 -9.95
C LYS A 240 0.40 0.91 -10.37
N ILE A 241 -0.60 0.20 -10.86
CA ILE A 241 -1.89 0.76 -11.24
C ILE A 241 -2.88 0.54 -10.09
N GLU A 242 -3.45 1.61 -9.50
CA GLU A 242 -4.54 1.49 -8.52
C GLU A 242 -5.86 1.18 -9.22
N GLY A 243 -6.60 0.19 -8.76
CA GLY A 243 -7.89 -0.04 -9.41
C GLY A 243 -8.62 -1.35 -9.16
N ARG A 244 -8.38 -2.12 -8.09
CA ARG A 244 -9.09 -3.41 -7.84
C ARG A 244 -10.64 -3.32 -7.76
N LEU A 245 -11.17 -2.11 -7.56
CA LEU A 245 -12.61 -1.81 -7.61
C LEU A 245 -13.03 -1.15 -8.94
N ARG A 246 -12.17 -1.20 -9.97
CA ARG A 246 -12.46 -0.69 -11.31
C ARG A 246 -12.95 -1.82 -12.21
N THR A 247 -13.13 -1.50 -13.50
CA THR A 247 -13.56 -2.46 -14.51
C THR A 247 -12.38 -3.10 -15.26
N PRO A 248 -12.58 -4.25 -15.92
CA PRO A 248 -11.57 -4.87 -16.79
C PRO A 248 -11.05 -3.93 -17.86
N GLU A 249 -11.95 -3.13 -18.47
CA GLU A 249 -11.62 -2.16 -19.51
C GLU A 249 -10.65 -1.08 -19.03
N TYR A 250 -10.83 -0.63 -17.77
CA TYR A 250 -9.90 0.32 -17.15
C TYR A 250 -8.50 -0.30 -17.00
N ALA A 251 -8.42 -1.52 -16.47
CA ALA A 251 -7.13 -2.21 -16.31
C ALA A 251 -6.43 -2.38 -17.65
N ALA A 252 -7.16 -2.82 -18.68
CA ALA A 252 -6.63 -3.01 -20.03
C ALA A 252 -6.10 -1.71 -20.65
N ALA A 253 -6.88 -0.62 -20.58
CA ALA A 253 -6.49 0.67 -21.15
C ALA A 253 -5.23 1.22 -20.50
N VAL A 254 -5.13 1.19 -19.16
CA VAL A 254 -4.00 1.73 -18.44
C VAL A 254 -2.74 0.87 -18.61
N VAL A 255 -2.86 -0.46 -18.58
CA VAL A 255 -1.74 -1.38 -18.86
C VAL A 255 -1.19 -1.16 -20.26
N THR A 256 -2.08 -1.06 -21.28
CA THR A 256 -1.67 -0.82 -22.67
C THR A 256 -0.94 0.51 -22.80
N ALA A 257 -1.41 1.57 -22.14
CA ALA A 257 -0.77 2.88 -22.15
C ALA A 257 0.62 2.85 -21.48
N CYS A 258 0.73 2.24 -20.30
CA CYS A 258 2.03 2.07 -19.62
C CYS A 258 3.04 1.32 -20.49
N ARG A 259 2.62 0.21 -21.13
CA ARG A 259 3.48 -0.53 -22.05
C ARG A 259 3.95 0.30 -23.24
N ALA A 260 3.03 1.04 -23.86
CA ALA A 260 3.37 1.90 -24.99
C ALA A 260 4.44 2.93 -24.63
N VAL A 261 4.25 3.65 -23.52
CA VAL A 261 5.23 4.66 -23.05
C VAL A 261 6.57 4.02 -22.68
N CYS A 262 6.56 2.87 -21.98
CA CYS A 262 7.80 2.15 -21.66
C CYS A 262 8.55 1.67 -22.92
N ALA A 263 7.84 1.43 -24.01
CA ALA A 263 8.42 1.07 -25.32
C ALA A 263 8.75 2.29 -26.20
N GLY A 264 8.56 3.52 -25.69
CA GLY A 264 8.77 4.76 -26.46
C GLY A 264 7.72 5.00 -27.56
N GLN A 265 6.54 4.36 -27.43
CA GLN A 265 5.43 4.47 -28.36
C GLN A 265 4.35 5.43 -27.85
N PRO A 266 3.60 6.09 -28.71
CA PRO A 266 2.44 6.88 -28.33
C PRO A 266 1.31 5.97 -27.80
N TYR A 267 0.45 6.52 -26.94
CA TYR A 267 -0.73 5.85 -26.43
C TYR A 267 -1.99 6.71 -26.60
N ASP A 268 -3.16 6.11 -26.44
CA ASP A 268 -4.45 6.80 -26.55
C ASP A 268 -4.80 7.50 -25.24
N GLU A 269 -4.30 8.73 -25.05
CA GLU A 269 -4.56 9.56 -23.86
C GLU A 269 -6.06 9.81 -23.65
N LYS A 270 -6.82 9.96 -24.76
CA LYS A 270 -8.27 10.18 -24.68
C LYS A 270 -8.96 8.95 -24.10
N LEU A 271 -8.61 7.75 -24.54
CA LEU A 271 -9.16 6.51 -24.01
C LEU A 271 -8.87 6.35 -22.52
N VAL A 272 -7.62 6.59 -22.06
CA VAL A 272 -7.24 6.53 -20.65
C VAL A 272 -8.05 7.51 -19.79
N ARG A 273 -8.27 8.73 -20.30
CA ARG A 273 -9.07 9.74 -19.60
C ARG A 273 -10.55 9.37 -19.54
N ASP A 274 -11.11 8.94 -20.64
CA ASP A 274 -12.54 8.72 -20.78
C ASP A 274 -12.98 7.44 -20.08
N ILE A 275 -12.12 6.39 -20.02
CA ILE A 275 -12.47 5.12 -19.37
C ILE A 275 -12.72 5.27 -17.86
N PHE A 276 -12.01 6.16 -17.19
CA PHE A 276 -12.31 6.59 -15.83
C PHE A 276 -11.49 7.80 -15.41
N SER A 277 -12.16 8.87 -14.97
CA SER A 277 -11.54 10.01 -14.29
C SER A 277 -12.50 10.67 -13.29
N ARG A 278 -11.99 11.59 -12.48
CA ARG A 278 -12.75 12.49 -11.59
C ARG A 278 -12.49 13.94 -12.00
N SER A 279 -13.21 14.40 -13.01
CA SER A 279 -13.00 15.73 -13.64
C SER A 279 -11.55 15.88 -14.15
N GLY A 280 -11.02 14.82 -14.77
CA GLY A 280 -9.65 14.73 -15.22
C GLY A 280 -8.69 14.18 -14.16
N PHE A 281 -7.40 14.37 -14.39
CA PHE A 281 -6.29 13.83 -13.62
C PHE A 281 -5.47 14.90 -12.92
N THR A 282 -4.54 14.44 -12.06
CA THR A 282 -3.53 15.27 -11.43
C THR A 282 -2.18 14.55 -11.33
N ASP A 283 -1.11 15.30 -11.57
CA ASP A 283 0.28 14.95 -11.31
C ASP A 283 0.85 15.81 -10.15
N GLY A 284 -0.02 16.48 -9.40
CA GLY A 284 0.34 17.53 -8.47
C GLY A 284 1.37 17.12 -7.42
N TYR A 285 1.28 15.92 -6.88
CA TYR A 285 2.31 15.42 -5.94
C TYR A 285 3.64 15.19 -6.64
N LEU A 286 3.64 14.46 -7.75
CA LEU A 286 4.86 14.13 -8.50
C LEU A 286 5.65 15.38 -8.89
N MET A 287 4.94 16.41 -9.37
CA MET A 287 5.51 17.69 -9.80
C MET A 287 5.63 18.73 -8.67
N ASN A 288 5.42 18.31 -7.42
CA ASN A 288 5.44 19.18 -6.23
C ASN A 288 4.53 20.42 -6.33
N ARG A 289 3.38 20.29 -6.99
CA ARG A 289 2.36 21.33 -7.20
C ARG A 289 1.11 21.06 -6.36
N ASN A 290 1.21 21.25 -5.05
CA ASN A 290 0.13 21.00 -4.09
C ASN A 290 -0.89 22.18 -4.07
N ASP A 291 -1.63 22.37 -5.15
CA ASP A 291 -2.57 23.49 -5.35
C ASP A 291 -4.04 23.03 -5.45
N GLY A 292 -4.96 24.00 -5.68
CA GLY A 292 -6.40 23.73 -5.82
C GLY A 292 -6.76 22.91 -7.06
N LYS A 293 -5.89 22.80 -8.07
CA LYS A 293 -6.15 22.02 -9.30
C LYS A 293 -6.13 20.52 -9.06
N MET A 294 -5.56 20.08 -7.93
CA MET A 294 -5.55 18.67 -7.53
C MET A 294 -6.94 18.15 -7.13
N PHE A 295 -7.89 19.03 -6.79
CA PHE A 295 -9.21 18.64 -6.30
C PHE A 295 -10.19 18.39 -7.43
N GLY A 296 -11.05 17.37 -7.26
CA GLY A 296 -12.06 17.02 -8.24
C GLY A 296 -13.05 15.98 -7.72
N VAL A 297 -14.20 15.90 -8.41
CA VAL A 297 -15.25 14.94 -8.17
C VAL A 297 -15.67 14.34 -9.49
N ARG A 298 -16.19 13.10 -9.47
CA ARG A 298 -16.75 12.49 -10.67
C ARG A 298 -18.07 13.17 -11.02
N THR A 299 -18.22 13.56 -12.28
CA THR A 299 -19.42 14.20 -12.83
C THR A 299 -20.21 13.21 -13.68
N GLU A 300 -21.44 13.59 -14.07
CA GLU A 300 -22.23 12.82 -15.06
C GLU A 300 -21.55 12.77 -16.43
N ALA A 301 -20.91 13.85 -16.84
CA ALA A 301 -20.13 13.88 -18.08
C ALA A 301 -18.96 12.87 -18.06
N ASP A 302 -18.27 12.68 -16.91
CA ASP A 302 -17.26 11.64 -16.76
C ASP A 302 -17.88 10.24 -16.90
N ALA A 303 -19.09 10.05 -16.40
CA ALA A 303 -19.80 8.76 -16.50
C ALA A 303 -20.24 8.45 -17.94
N GLU A 304 -20.69 9.46 -18.68
CA GLU A 304 -21.04 9.35 -20.11
C GLU A 304 -19.81 9.04 -20.96
N ALA A 305 -18.71 9.73 -20.73
CA ALA A 305 -17.43 9.47 -21.40
C ALA A 305 -17.00 8.01 -21.18
N THR A 306 -17.13 7.49 -19.95
CA THR A 306 -16.83 6.08 -19.63
C THR A 306 -17.69 5.12 -20.44
N ARG A 307 -19.03 5.35 -20.53
CA ARG A 307 -19.91 4.51 -21.33
C ARG A 307 -19.52 4.47 -22.80
N ALA A 308 -19.14 5.63 -23.36
CA ALA A 308 -18.70 5.74 -24.75
C ALA A 308 -17.33 5.08 -25.02
N ALA A 309 -16.42 5.09 -24.06
CA ALA A 309 -15.06 4.54 -24.20
C ALA A 309 -15.01 3.01 -24.00
N THR A 310 -15.94 2.42 -23.24
CA THR A 310 -15.95 1.01 -22.86
C THR A 310 -15.83 0.04 -24.05
N PRO A 311 -16.57 0.19 -25.18
CA PRO A 311 -16.46 -0.73 -26.32
C PRO A 311 -15.06 -0.75 -26.93
N LYS A 312 -14.42 0.41 -27.06
CA LYS A 312 -13.06 0.52 -27.59
C LYS A 312 -12.03 -0.14 -26.64
N ALA A 313 -12.20 0.04 -25.33
CA ALA A 313 -11.30 -0.55 -24.36
C ALA A 313 -11.42 -2.09 -24.32
N ARG A 314 -12.60 -2.67 -24.59
CA ARG A 314 -12.80 -4.12 -24.69
C ARG A 314 -11.99 -4.77 -25.80
N GLU A 315 -11.75 -4.08 -26.90
CA GLU A 315 -10.94 -4.61 -28.01
C GLU A 315 -9.48 -4.82 -27.59
N LEU A 316 -8.97 -4.08 -26.58
CA LEU A 316 -7.57 -4.19 -26.12
C LEU A 316 -7.23 -5.58 -25.55
N PHE A 317 -8.20 -6.27 -24.96
CA PHE A 317 -8.01 -7.59 -24.34
C PHE A 317 -8.88 -8.68 -24.95
N ARG A 318 -9.43 -8.43 -26.14
CA ARG A 318 -10.20 -9.45 -26.90
C ARG A 318 -9.33 -10.61 -27.33
N ARG A 319 -8.05 -10.36 -27.58
CA ARG A 319 -7.05 -11.38 -27.93
C ARG A 319 -5.90 -11.30 -26.96
N GLU A 320 -5.39 -12.46 -26.61
CA GLU A 320 -4.22 -12.61 -25.78
C GLU A 320 -2.97 -12.03 -26.45
N LEU A 321 -2.19 -11.28 -25.70
CA LEU A 321 -0.89 -10.79 -26.15
C LEU A 321 0.11 -11.96 -26.20
N GLN A 322 0.68 -12.19 -27.36
CA GLN A 322 1.79 -13.12 -27.52
C GLN A 322 3.07 -12.50 -26.93
N ARG A 323 3.66 -13.14 -25.94
CA ARG A 323 4.79 -12.58 -25.18
C ARG A 323 5.80 -13.62 -24.69
N VAL A 324 5.45 -14.91 -24.72
CA VAL A 324 6.32 -15.99 -24.25
C VAL A 324 7.12 -16.51 -25.46
N PRO A 325 8.45 -16.26 -25.52
CA PRO A 325 9.26 -16.77 -26.60
C PRO A 325 9.29 -18.30 -26.59
N VAL A 326 9.09 -18.92 -27.77
CA VAL A 326 9.24 -20.35 -27.96
C VAL A 326 10.22 -20.64 -29.09
N CYS A 327 11.20 -21.49 -28.84
CA CYS A 327 12.11 -22.01 -29.83
C CYS A 327 11.70 -23.44 -30.19
N TYR A 328 11.68 -23.73 -31.49
CA TYR A 328 11.40 -25.06 -32.00
C TYR A 328 12.68 -25.74 -32.47
N THR A 329 12.78 -27.05 -32.19
CA THR A 329 13.76 -27.92 -32.80
C THR A 329 13.00 -29.02 -33.51
N VAL A 330 13.25 -29.18 -34.81
CA VAL A 330 12.71 -30.25 -35.66
C VAL A 330 13.83 -31.24 -35.90
N SER A 331 13.64 -32.52 -35.56
CA SER A 331 14.62 -33.58 -35.79
C SER A 331 13.99 -34.81 -36.41
N GLY A 332 14.81 -35.63 -37.08
CA GLY A 332 14.38 -36.81 -37.83
C GLY A 332 14.25 -36.53 -39.34
N GLY A 333 13.66 -37.44 -40.07
CA GLY A 333 13.53 -37.33 -41.52
C GLY A 333 12.97 -38.59 -42.17
N VAL A 334 13.14 -38.68 -43.50
CA VAL A 334 12.60 -39.77 -44.33
C VAL A 334 13.12 -41.14 -43.88
N GLU A 335 14.42 -41.25 -43.58
CA GLU A 335 15.03 -42.53 -43.16
C GLU A 335 14.76 -42.86 -41.69
N ASP A 336 14.44 -41.84 -40.87
CA ASP A 336 14.07 -42.03 -39.44
C ASP A 336 12.62 -42.52 -39.29
N GLY A 337 11.82 -42.52 -40.37
CA GLY A 337 10.42 -42.93 -40.35
C GLY A 337 9.49 -41.97 -39.63
N GLY A 338 9.96 -40.76 -39.29
CA GLY A 338 9.15 -39.76 -38.58
C GLY A 338 9.87 -38.46 -38.26
N ILE A 339 9.08 -37.46 -37.88
CA ILE A 339 9.56 -36.15 -37.43
C ILE A 339 9.23 -35.98 -35.96
N LYS A 340 10.21 -35.49 -35.18
CA LYS A 340 10.05 -35.04 -33.81
C LYS A 340 10.10 -33.52 -33.78
N LEU A 341 9.05 -32.88 -33.29
CA LEU A 341 9.02 -31.45 -32.98
C LEU A 341 9.22 -31.25 -31.48
N THR A 342 10.23 -30.50 -31.10
CA THR A 342 10.46 -30.08 -29.73
C THR A 342 10.21 -28.58 -29.60
N ALA A 343 9.35 -28.17 -28.67
CA ALA A 343 9.11 -26.78 -28.28
C ALA A 343 9.73 -26.51 -26.90
N ALA A 344 10.52 -25.47 -26.81
CA ALA A 344 11.16 -25.04 -25.55
C ALA A 344 11.01 -23.53 -25.34
N ASP A 345 10.77 -23.11 -24.08
CA ASP A 345 10.76 -21.72 -23.69
C ASP A 345 12.07 -21.28 -23.00
N ALA A 346 12.17 -19.99 -22.70
CA ALA A 346 13.33 -19.41 -22.01
C ALA A 346 13.43 -19.82 -20.52
N ASP A 347 12.34 -20.30 -19.93
CA ASP A 347 12.28 -20.72 -18.53
C ASP A 347 12.69 -22.19 -18.32
N GLY A 348 13.09 -22.87 -19.42
CA GLY A 348 13.60 -24.24 -19.39
C GLY A 348 12.52 -25.32 -19.52
N HIS A 349 11.24 -24.96 -19.75
CA HIS A 349 10.22 -25.94 -20.05
C HIS A 349 10.42 -26.46 -21.49
N LYS A 350 10.33 -27.79 -21.66
CA LYS A 350 10.55 -28.46 -22.91
C LYS A 350 9.55 -29.59 -23.09
N VAL A 351 8.95 -29.67 -24.28
CA VAL A 351 8.02 -30.73 -24.67
C VAL A 351 8.37 -31.24 -26.06
N SER A 352 8.05 -32.49 -26.35
CA SER A 352 8.23 -33.07 -27.67
C SER A 352 6.96 -33.76 -28.11
N VAL A 353 6.66 -33.64 -29.40
CA VAL A 353 5.58 -34.33 -30.11
C VAL A 353 6.15 -34.98 -31.37
N TYR A 354 5.49 -36.00 -31.90
CA TYR A 354 5.93 -36.77 -33.06
C TYR A 354 4.88 -36.64 -34.17
N SER A 355 5.34 -36.69 -35.43
CA SER A 355 4.43 -36.74 -36.58
C SER A 355 3.62 -38.02 -36.58
N ALA A 356 2.34 -37.91 -36.91
CA ALA A 356 1.48 -39.08 -37.13
C ALA A 356 1.79 -39.79 -38.47
N ASP A 357 2.21 -38.99 -39.44
CA ASP A 357 2.55 -39.48 -40.79
C ASP A 357 4.06 -39.57 -40.98
N GLU A 358 4.50 -40.49 -41.80
CA GLU A 358 5.89 -40.62 -42.25
C GLU A 358 6.20 -39.53 -43.30
N PRO A 359 7.35 -38.82 -43.18
CA PRO A 359 7.75 -37.83 -44.14
C PRO A 359 8.10 -38.48 -45.49
N GLN A 360 7.65 -37.87 -46.59
CA GLN A 360 7.97 -38.34 -47.95
C GLN A 360 9.17 -37.54 -48.50
N PRO A 361 9.92 -38.10 -49.45
CA PRO A 361 11.02 -37.39 -50.10
C PRO A 361 10.57 -36.02 -50.62
N ALA A 362 11.25 -34.95 -50.24
CA ALA A 362 10.89 -33.59 -50.63
C ALA A 362 11.51 -33.21 -51.99
N GLN A 363 10.71 -32.62 -52.90
CA GLN A 363 11.21 -32.10 -54.18
C GLN A 363 11.87 -30.71 -54.04
N LYS A 364 11.62 -29.99 -52.93
CA LYS A 364 12.16 -28.68 -52.59
C LYS A 364 12.44 -28.64 -51.11
N ASP A 365 13.32 -27.73 -50.68
CA ASP A 365 13.56 -27.50 -49.29
C ASP A 365 12.23 -27.25 -48.52
N PRO A 366 11.86 -28.12 -47.55
CA PRO A 366 10.60 -28.03 -46.81
C PRO A 366 10.65 -26.93 -45.70
N LEU A 367 11.84 -26.46 -45.30
CA LEU A 367 12.06 -25.61 -44.14
C LEU A 367 11.25 -24.29 -44.14
N PRO A 368 11.15 -23.54 -45.25
CA PRO A 368 10.33 -22.33 -45.32
C PRO A 368 8.82 -22.60 -45.10
N GLY A 369 8.35 -23.78 -45.47
CA GLY A 369 6.97 -24.22 -45.21
C GLY A 369 6.74 -24.55 -43.73
N VAL A 370 7.69 -25.24 -43.12
CA VAL A 370 7.71 -25.61 -41.71
C VAL A 370 7.72 -24.32 -40.84
N GLU A 371 8.64 -23.41 -41.12
CA GLU A 371 8.75 -22.15 -40.39
C GLU A 371 7.43 -21.34 -40.41
N ARG A 372 6.80 -21.25 -41.60
CA ARG A 372 5.50 -20.60 -41.77
C ARG A 372 4.38 -21.30 -41.02
N ALA A 373 4.42 -22.64 -40.92
CA ALA A 373 3.40 -23.39 -40.16
C ALA A 373 3.59 -23.26 -38.67
N LEU A 374 4.82 -23.33 -38.15
CA LEU A 374 5.15 -23.22 -36.73
C LEU A 374 5.02 -21.80 -36.21
N GLY A 375 5.24 -20.77 -37.04
CA GLY A 375 5.06 -19.35 -36.69
C GLY A 375 3.61 -18.92 -36.47
N LYS A 376 2.60 -19.74 -36.81
CA LYS A 376 1.17 -19.43 -36.59
C LYS A 376 0.74 -19.67 -35.14
N THR A 377 1.30 -18.92 -34.20
CA THR A 377 1.06 -19.08 -32.77
C THR A 377 -0.12 -18.26 -32.23
N GLY A 378 -0.90 -17.59 -33.09
CA GLY A 378 -2.05 -16.79 -32.71
C GLY A 378 -3.08 -17.54 -31.85
N GLY A 379 -3.63 -16.87 -30.82
CA GLY A 379 -4.55 -17.47 -29.84
C GLY A 379 -3.86 -18.22 -28.71
N THR A 380 -2.53 -18.10 -28.60
CA THR A 380 -1.71 -18.61 -27.49
C THR A 380 -0.82 -17.50 -26.94
N PRO A 381 -0.23 -17.63 -25.75
CA PRO A 381 0.72 -16.65 -25.23
C PRO A 381 2.09 -16.68 -25.95
N PHE A 382 2.32 -17.67 -26.81
CA PHE A 382 3.63 -17.92 -27.40
C PHE A 382 3.89 -17.06 -28.64
N VAL A 383 5.16 -16.68 -28.82
CA VAL A 383 5.70 -16.08 -30.03
C VAL A 383 6.93 -16.89 -30.45
N MET A 384 6.98 -17.32 -31.71
CA MET A 384 8.12 -18.05 -32.23
C MET A 384 9.38 -17.17 -32.22
N ALA A 385 10.41 -17.60 -31.49
CA ALA A 385 11.69 -16.91 -31.34
C ALA A 385 12.79 -17.53 -32.20
N GLY A 386 12.65 -18.79 -32.56
CA GLY A 386 13.64 -19.49 -33.40
C GLY A 386 13.18 -20.88 -33.87
N LEU A 387 13.81 -21.35 -34.92
CA LEU A 387 13.65 -22.71 -35.45
C LEU A 387 15.03 -23.28 -35.78
N THR A 388 15.33 -24.48 -35.27
CA THR A 388 16.49 -25.26 -35.61
C THR A 388 16.03 -26.56 -36.27
N ALA A 389 16.66 -26.94 -37.40
CA ALA A 389 16.40 -28.19 -38.05
C ALA A 389 17.63 -29.13 -37.93
N GLU A 390 17.41 -30.31 -37.38
CA GLU A 390 18.40 -31.39 -37.24
C GLU A 390 17.92 -32.56 -38.11
N ALA A 391 18.12 -32.43 -39.43
CA ALA A 391 17.69 -33.43 -40.39
C ALA A 391 18.57 -34.67 -40.31
N GLY A 392 17.95 -35.85 -40.34
CA GLY A 392 18.63 -37.12 -40.52
C GLY A 392 19.17 -37.32 -41.93
N GLU A 393 19.74 -38.52 -42.25
CA GLU A 393 20.09 -38.89 -43.61
C GLU A 393 18.84 -38.86 -44.50
N GLY A 394 18.93 -38.33 -45.72
CA GLY A 394 17.79 -38.12 -46.62
C GLY A 394 17.00 -36.82 -46.40
N GLY A 395 17.36 -35.97 -45.38
CA GLY A 395 16.71 -34.69 -45.08
C GLY A 395 15.40 -34.82 -44.32
N LEU A 396 14.79 -33.68 -43.96
CA LEU A 396 13.51 -33.64 -43.21
C LEU A 396 12.34 -34.29 -43.96
N GLY A 397 12.41 -34.35 -45.30
CA GLY A 397 11.28 -34.80 -46.12
C GLY A 397 10.10 -33.80 -46.13
N PHE A 398 9.06 -34.20 -46.82
CA PHE A 398 7.81 -33.42 -46.95
C PHE A 398 6.73 -33.99 -46.02
N LEU A 399 6.10 -33.13 -45.23
CA LEU A 399 4.85 -33.38 -44.55
C LEU A 399 3.82 -32.35 -44.94
N PRO A 400 2.53 -32.71 -45.03
CA PRO A 400 1.45 -31.76 -45.25
C PRO A 400 1.42 -30.65 -44.18
N GLY A 401 1.05 -29.42 -44.56
CA GLY A 401 0.95 -28.30 -43.63
C GLY A 401 -0.07 -28.54 -42.49
N SER A 402 -1.06 -29.41 -42.67
CA SER A 402 -1.99 -29.86 -41.63
C SER A 402 -1.26 -30.58 -40.49
N VAL A 403 -0.33 -31.48 -40.82
CA VAL A 403 0.47 -32.23 -39.82
C VAL A 403 1.32 -31.28 -39.00
N TRP A 404 2.04 -30.34 -39.64
CA TRP A 404 2.80 -29.30 -38.90
C TRP A 404 1.92 -28.43 -38.00
N ASN A 405 0.72 -28.07 -38.46
CA ASN A 405 -0.22 -27.30 -37.64
C ASN A 405 -0.76 -28.10 -36.45
N GLU A 406 -0.95 -29.42 -36.60
CA GLU A 406 -1.36 -30.31 -35.52
C GLU A 406 -0.26 -30.45 -34.46
N MET A 407 0.96 -30.83 -34.92
CA MET A 407 2.15 -30.94 -34.07
C MET A 407 2.40 -29.63 -33.28
N ARG A 408 2.31 -28.46 -33.94
CA ARG A 408 2.45 -27.17 -33.28
C ARG A 408 1.41 -26.99 -32.19
N ARG A 409 0.12 -27.23 -32.47
CA ARG A 409 -0.96 -27.06 -31.47
C ARG A 409 -0.70 -27.97 -30.27
N GLU A 410 -0.45 -29.24 -30.51
CA GLU A 410 -0.16 -30.20 -29.45
C GLU A 410 1.07 -29.81 -28.63
N ALA A 411 2.15 -29.38 -29.27
CA ALA A 411 3.37 -28.96 -28.59
C ALA A 411 3.12 -27.70 -27.73
N LEU A 412 2.39 -26.72 -28.26
CA LEU A 412 2.06 -25.48 -27.50
C LEU A 412 1.09 -25.75 -26.35
N ASP A 413 0.09 -26.61 -26.54
CA ASP A 413 -0.87 -26.99 -25.47
C ASP A 413 -0.13 -27.72 -24.34
N ARG A 414 0.73 -28.68 -24.63
CA ARG A 414 1.56 -29.37 -23.63
C ARG A 414 2.57 -28.46 -22.96
N LEU A 415 3.13 -27.48 -23.70
CA LEU A 415 4.05 -26.50 -23.14
C LEU A 415 3.31 -25.55 -22.19
N LEU A 416 2.10 -25.10 -22.55
CA LEU A 416 1.23 -24.28 -21.73
C LEU A 416 0.84 -25.00 -20.44
N GLU A 417 0.45 -26.28 -20.53
CA GLU A 417 0.14 -27.12 -19.37
C GLU A 417 1.34 -27.24 -18.43
N LYS A 418 2.54 -27.48 -18.99
CA LYS A 418 3.77 -27.56 -18.19
C LYS A 418 4.12 -26.25 -17.49
N ARG A 419 3.93 -25.12 -18.15
CA ARG A 419 4.08 -23.78 -17.57
C ARG A 419 3.03 -23.47 -16.51
N SER A 420 1.83 -24.05 -16.63
CA SER A 420 0.74 -23.87 -15.66
C SER A 420 0.94 -24.67 -14.38
N ALA A 421 1.89 -25.61 -14.37
CA ALA A 421 2.14 -26.42 -13.19
C ALA A 421 2.56 -25.53 -12.00
N PRO A 422 1.87 -25.61 -10.84
CA PRO A 422 2.21 -24.80 -9.70
C PRO A 422 3.60 -25.16 -9.18
N THR A 423 4.34 -24.14 -8.74
CA THR A 423 5.63 -24.31 -8.05
C THR A 423 5.46 -23.79 -6.61
N PRO A 424 4.93 -24.60 -5.68
CA PRO A 424 4.69 -24.19 -4.31
C PRO A 424 5.98 -23.83 -3.60
N HIS A 425 5.90 -22.83 -2.71
CA HIS A 425 6.97 -22.54 -1.75
C HIS A 425 7.02 -23.63 -0.67
N VAL A 426 8.23 -23.91 -0.18
CA VAL A 426 8.41 -24.82 0.96
C VAL A 426 7.85 -24.13 2.22
N VAL A 427 6.88 -24.79 2.86
CA VAL A 427 6.23 -24.30 4.08
C VAL A 427 6.94 -24.89 5.29
N GLN A 428 7.41 -24.02 6.19
CA GLN A 428 8.01 -24.39 7.45
C GLN A 428 6.93 -24.60 8.53
N PRO A 429 7.11 -25.56 9.45
CA PRO A 429 6.25 -25.68 10.63
C PRO A 429 6.30 -24.39 11.45
N PHE A 430 5.14 -23.79 11.69
CA PHE A 430 5.03 -22.60 12.53
C PHE A 430 3.70 -22.61 13.28
N THR A 431 3.76 -22.31 14.56
CA THR A 431 2.58 -22.09 15.41
C THR A 431 2.59 -20.63 15.88
N VAL A 432 1.46 -19.95 15.76
CA VAL A 432 1.31 -18.58 16.27
C VAL A 432 1.59 -18.60 17.78
N PRO A 433 2.53 -17.79 18.28
CA PRO A 433 2.83 -17.73 19.71
C PRO A 433 1.62 -17.29 20.53
N THR A 434 1.50 -17.82 21.74
CA THR A 434 0.56 -17.31 22.73
C THR A 434 1.23 -16.17 23.48
N TYR A 435 0.53 -15.05 23.59
CA TYR A 435 1.01 -13.87 24.29
C TYR A 435 0.31 -13.72 25.64
N PRO A 436 0.98 -13.13 26.65
CA PRO A 436 0.33 -12.76 27.90
C PRO A 436 -0.83 -11.79 27.66
N ALA A 437 -1.75 -11.74 28.61
CA ALA A 437 -2.86 -10.80 28.59
C ALA A 437 -2.73 -9.77 29.72
N HIS A 438 -3.21 -8.55 29.50
CA HIS A 438 -3.31 -7.56 30.56
C HIS A 438 -4.37 -7.93 31.59
N THR A 439 -4.09 -7.60 32.84
CA THR A 439 -5.07 -7.69 33.92
C THR A 439 -5.97 -6.44 33.88
N VAL A 440 -7.27 -6.64 33.66
CA VAL A 440 -8.27 -5.59 33.69
C VAL A 440 -8.55 -5.15 35.14
N GLY A 441 -8.87 -3.87 35.36
CA GLY A 441 -9.26 -3.33 36.67
C GLY A 441 -8.14 -2.56 37.39
N GLN A 442 -6.91 -2.63 36.93
CA GLN A 442 -5.82 -1.79 37.40
C GLN A 442 -5.97 -0.37 36.87
N LEU A 443 -5.57 0.63 37.66
CA LEU A 443 -5.53 2.02 37.22
C LEU A 443 -4.23 2.25 36.43
N PRO A 444 -4.30 2.58 35.14
CA PRO A 444 -3.10 2.88 34.37
C PRO A 444 -2.44 4.17 34.85
N ALA A 445 -1.12 4.26 34.75
CA ALA A 445 -0.42 5.52 34.99
C ALA A 445 -0.84 6.57 33.94
N LEU A 446 -0.97 7.85 34.33
CA LEU A 446 -1.36 8.90 33.41
C LEU A 446 -0.13 9.54 32.75
N ALA A 447 -0.15 9.69 31.43
CA ALA A 447 0.76 10.51 30.66
C ALA A 447 -0.02 11.56 29.87
N ALA A 448 0.64 12.67 29.52
CA ALA A 448 -0.03 13.71 28.75
C ALA A 448 0.84 14.21 27.59
N ARG A 449 0.22 14.33 26.42
CA ARG A 449 0.78 14.94 25.24
C ARG A 449 0.24 16.36 25.11
N PHE A 450 1.12 17.35 25.00
CA PHE A 450 0.80 18.76 24.83
C PHE A 450 1.27 19.28 23.47
N ALA A 451 0.59 20.27 22.91
CA ALA A 451 1.01 20.90 21.67
C ALA A 451 2.23 21.81 21.88
N ASN A 452 2.38 22.41 23.05
CA ASN A 452 3.52 23.25 23.46
C ASN A 452 3.67 23.29 24.99
N ALA A 453 4.80 23.80 25.50
CA ALA A 453 5.08 23.84 26.92
C ALA A 453 4.09 24.72 27.72
N ALA A 454 3.60 25.80 27.11
CA ALA A 454 2.64 26.70 27.80
C ALA A 454 1.27 26.03 28.09
N GLN A 455 0.95 24.96 27.38
CA GLN A 455 -0.29 24.20 27.59
C GLN A 455 -0.20 23.25 28.78
N CYS A 456 1.01 22.92 29.25
CA CYS A 456 1.23 22.02 30.38
C CYS A 456 1.09 22.77 31.73
N PRO A 457 0.17 22.35 32.63
CA PRO A 457 0.12 22.89 33.96
C PRO A 457 1.33 22.42 34.78
N ALA A 458 2.09 23.37 35.38
CA ALA A 458 3.31 23.07 36.12
C ALA A 458 3.06 22.15 37.33
N ASP A 459 1.93 22.30 38.00
CA ASP A 459 1.50 21.50 39.16
C ASP A 459 1.04 20.08 38.84
N ALA A 460 0.84 19.79 37.53
CA ALA A 460 0.49 18.46 37.08
C ALA A 460 1.71 17.60 36.69
N VAL A 461 2.89 18.18 36.49
CA VAL A 461 4.10 17.49 36.00
C VAL A 461 4.48 16.32 36.87
N ASP A 462 4.45 16.46 38.21
CA ASP A 462 4.83 15.40 39.14
C ASP A 462 3.81 14.24 39.19
N LYS A 463 2.57 14.50 38.80
CA LYS A 463 1.46 13.53 38.79
C LYS A 463 1.43 12.71 37.51
N LEU A 464 2.20 13.10 36.49
CA LEU A 464 2.27 12.42 35.20
C LEU A 464 3.50 11.52 35.13
N LYS A 465 3.32 10.32 34.57
CA LYS A 465 4.43 9.39 34.30
C LYS A 465 5.34 9.93 33.21
N TYR A 466 4.75 10.43 32.12
CA TYR A 466 5.47 11.05 31.01
C TYR A 466 4.76 12.31 30.54
N LEU A 467 5.57 13.28 30.13
CA LEU A 467 5.17 14.42 29.30
C LEU A 467 5.55 14.09 27.85
N ILE A 468 4.69 14.39 26.89
CA ILE A 468 4.97 14.16 25.46
C ILE A 468 4.82 15.49 24.74
N PHE A 469 5.88 15.94 24.06
CA PHE A 469 5.88 17.15 23.27
C PHE A 469 6.39 16.90 21.85
N PRO A 470 5.88 17.62 20.84
CA PRO A 470 6.48 17.56 19.50
C PRO A 470 7.98 17.90 19.55
N LEU A 471 8.81 17.22 18.78
CA LEU A 471 10.25 17.51 18.66
C LEU A 471 10.51 19.00 18.37
N ALA A 472 9.60 19.65 17.65
CA ALA A 472 9.68 21.08 17.33
C ALA A 472 9.66 22.01 18.57
N GLU A 473 9.16 21.54 19.71
CA GLU A 473 9.00 22.30 20.95
C GLU A 473 10.16 22.11 21.94
N ALA A 474 11.17 21.29 21.61
CA ALA A 474 12.21 20.85 22.54
C ALA A 474 12.90 21.98 23.31
N GLU A 475 13.16 23.14 22.65
CA GLU A 475 13.84 24.28 23.28
C GLU A 475 12.92 25.04 24.26
N SER A 476 11.59 24.96 24.08
CA SER A 476 10.63 25.61 24.96
C SER A 476 10.38 24.84 26.27
N ILE A 477 10.87 23.58 26.36
CA ILE A 477 10.64 22.69 27.49
C ILE A 477 11.61 23.02 28.64
N PRO A 478 11.11 23.35 29.86
CA PRO A 478 11.96 23.58 31.01
C PRO A 478 12.92 22.42 31.29
N ALA A 479 14.16 22.71 31.65
CA ALA A 479 15.18 21.68 31.92
C ALA A 479 14.71 20.68 33.01
N THR A 480 13.97 21.16 34.02
CA THR A 480 13.42 20.31 35.11
C THR A 480 12.34 19.33 34.68
N TRP A 481 11.81 19.46 33.45
CA TRP A 481 10.79 18.51 32.91
C TRP A 481 11.39 17.45 32.00
N ARG A 482 12.62 17.66 31.51
CA ARG A 482 13.21 16.84 30.42
C ARG A 482 13.32 15.36 30.77
N GLU A 483 13.71 15.02 32.00
CA GLU A 483 13.84 13.62 32.46
C GLU A 483 12.49 12.83 32.44
N LYS A 484 11.36 13.52 32.36
CA LYS A 484 10.02 12.93 32.17
C LYS A 484 9.48 13.14 30.76
N THR A 485 10.21 13.84 29.90
CA THR A 485 9.70 14.24 28.59
C THR A 485 10.15 13.31 27.49
N LEU A 486 9.17 12.80 26.72
CA LEU A 486 9.35 12.10 25.45
C LEU A 486 9.14 13.09 24.30
N LEU A 487 10.07 13.18 23.38
CA LEU A 487 9.97 14.02 22.20
C LEU A 487 9.24 13.26 21.07
N GLU A 488 8.04 13.70 20.70
CA GLU A 488 7.25 13.11 19.63
C GLU A 488 7.81 13.53 18.27
N LEU A 489 8.29 12.54 17.49
CA LEU A 489 8.80 12.76 16.14
C LEU A 489 7.64 12.96 15.16
N PRO A 490 7.84 13.73 14.06
CA PRO A 490 6.77 14.01 13.12
C PRO A 490 6.32 12.72 12.43
N ARG A 491 5.00 12.50 12.29
CA ARG A 491 4.43 11.30 11.66
C ARG A 491 4.82 11.15 10.19
N VAL A 492 5.16 12.25 9.51
CA VAL A 492 5.67 12.29 8.14
C VAL A 492 6.76 13.32 7.97
N MET A 493 7.70 13.05 7.06
CA MET A 493 8.95 13.81 6.89
C MET A 493 9.20 14.12 5.41
N PHE A 494 8.25 14.79 4.74
CA PHE A 494 8.37 15.17 3.33
C PHE A 494 9.47 16.22 3.09
N GLY A 495 10.01 16.24 1.88
CA GLY A 495 11.07 17.15 1.47
C GLY A 495 12.35 16.92 2.29
N LYS A 496 12.84 17.97 2.94
CA LYS A 496 14.00 17.89 3.84
C LYS A 496 13.64 17.50 5.29
N GLY A 497 12.44 16.94 5.50
CA GLY A 497 11.93 16.61 6.84
C GLY A 497 12.76 15.56 7.55
N GLU A 498 13.24 14.54 6.83
CA GLU A 498 14.11 13.49 7.38
C GLU A 498 15.43 14.06 7.90
N GLN A 499 16.17 14.81 7.06
CA GLN A 499 17.44 15.41 7.43
C GLN A 499 17.31 16.40 8.59
N LYS A 500 16.20 17.18 8.61
CA LYS A 500 15.93 18.10 9.71
C LYS A 500 15.62 17.37 11.02
N THR A 501 14.92 16.25 10.96
CA THR A 501 14.61 15.43 12.12
C THR A 501 15.87 14.80 12.68
N ALA A 502 16.71 14.21 11.82
CA ALA A 502 17.99 13.63 12.21
C ALA A 502 18.90 14.67 12.89
N ALA A 503 19.18 15.77 12.22
CA ALA A 503 20.04 16.83 12.76
C ALA A 503 19.54 17.39 14.11
N ARG A 504 18.20 17.42 14.29
CA ARG A 504 17.62 17.90 15.56
C ARG A 504 17.73 16.86 16.67
N LEU A 505 17.61 15.58 16.36
CA LEU A 505 17.84 14.49 17.32
C LEU A 505 19.29 14.48 17.78
N ASP A 506 20.23 14.59 16.85
CA ASP A 506 21.68 14.66 17.14
C ASP A 506 21.99 15.82 18.09
N ALA A 507 21.44 17.01 17.82
CA ALA A 507 21.66 18.21 18.64
C ALA A 507 21.04 18.11 20.06
N LEU A 508 20.07 17.22 20.29
CA LEU A 508 19.36 17.08 21.55
C LEU A 508 19.72 15.81 22.33
N GLN A 509 20.62 14.96 21.81
CA GLN A 509 20.92 13.66 22.38
C GLN A 509 21.35 13.72 23.85
N ASP A 510 22.17 14.73 24.20
CA ASP A 510 22.68 14.93 25.57
C ASP A 510 21.86 15.96 26.37
N ALA A 511 20.68 16.35 25.89
CA ALA A 511 19.88 17.39 26.51
C ALA A 511 19.05 16.92 27.72
N GLY A 512 19.13 15.61 28.09
CA GLY A 512 18.49 15.04 29.27
C GLY A 512 17.02 14.67 29.08
N PHE A 513 16.54 14.47 27.84
CA PHE A 513 15.18 13.99 27.57
C PHE A 513 15.04 12.49 27.85
N ALA A 514 13.86 12.06 28.33
CA ALA A 514 13.60 10.66 28.65
C ALA A 514 13.58 9.71 27.43
N GLY A 515 13.35 10.23 26.24
CA GLY A 515 13.33 9.43 25.02
C GLY A 515 12.61 10.10 23.86
N ALA A 516 12.41 9.34 22.78
CA ALA A 516 11.72 9.77 21.57
C ALA A 516 10.52 8.86 21.26
N VAL A 517 9.40 9.46 20.83
CA VAL A 517 8.21 8.74 20.34
C VAL A 517 8.30 8.66 18.82
N VAL A 518 8.50 7.45 18.29
CA VAL A 518 8.63 7.16 16.87
C VAL A 518 7.29 6.83 16.24
N ASN A 519 6.99 7.40 15.10
CA ASN A 519 5.72 7.31 14.41
C ASN A 519 5.82 6.71 12.98
N ASN A 520 7.03 6.40 12.53
CA ASN A 520 7.29 5.87 11.19
C ASN A 520 8.50 4.94 11.24
N PRO A 521 8.52 3.84 10.47
CA PRO A 521 9.66 2.90 10.47
C PRO A 521 11.03 3.56 10.26
N ALA A 522 11.12 4.59 9.41
CA ALA A 522 12.36 5.34 9.19
C ALA A 522 13.01 5.87 10.48
N GLN A 523 12.19 6.19 11.47
CA GLN A 523 12.63 6.82 12.71
C GLN A 523 13.32 5.85 13.67
N LEU A 524 13.17 4.55 13.47
CA LEU A 524 13.97 3.54 14.17
C LEU A 524 15.47 3.73 13.91
N ARG A 525 15.81 4.12 12.68
CA ARG A 525 17.21 4.40 12.29
C ARG A 525 17.64 5.82 12.65
N LEU A 526 16.74 6.80 12.47
CA LEU A 526 17.06 8.22 12.73
C LEU A 526 17.28 8.53 14.21
N ALA A 527 16.63 7.79 15.10
CA ALA A 527 16.70 8.00 16.53
C ALA A 527 17.63 6.96 17.21
N ASP A 528 18.71 6.55 16.51
CA ASP A 528 19.75 5.69 17.09
C ASP A 528 20.36 6.37 18.34
N GLY A 529 20.60 5.57 19.38
CA GLY A 529 21.09 6.08 20.67
C GLY A 529 20.01 6.70 21.58
N TRP A 530 18.76 6.85 21.11
CA TRP A 530 17.63 7.31 21.94
C TRP A 530 16.88 6.15 22.58
N THR A 531 16.27 6.40 23.75
CA THR A 531 15.24 5.50 24.30
C THR A 531 13.97 5.64 23.48
N LEU A 532 13.50 4.56 22.83
CA LEU A 532 12.42 4.61 21.85
C LEU A 532 11.08 4.19 22.43
N TYR A 533 10.03 4.92 22.07
CA TYR A 533 8.63 4.61 22.35
C TYR A 533 7.82 4.63 21.05
N GLY A 534 6.96 3.64 20.85
CA GLY A 534 6.09 3.59 19.67
C GLY A 534 4.91 4.55 19.78
N GLY A 535 4.72 5.40 18.76
CA GLY A 535 3.62 6.34 18.66
C GLY A 535 2.47 5.85 17.77
N LEU A 536 1.46 6.72 17.63
CA LEU A 536 0.21 6.44 16.89
C LEU A 536 0.45 6.01 15.42
N GLY A 537 1.49 6.54 14.79
CA GLY A 537 1.79 6.30 13.37
C GLY A 537 2.26 4.88 13.04
N LEU A 538 2.65 4.07 14.05
CA LEU A 538 3.06 2.68 13.87
C LEU A 538 1.88 1.71 13.76
N ASN A 539 0.66 2.16 14.05
CA ASN A 539 -0.58 1.38 13.88
C ASN A 539 -0.58 0.00 14.59
N VAL A 540 -0.10 -0.08 15.84
CA VAL A 540 -0.02 -1.35 16.60
C VAL A 540 -1.41 -1.80 17.04
N THR A 541 -1.84 -3.00 16.58
CA THR A 541 -3.20 -3.55 16.81
C THR A 541 -3.22 -5.00 17.31
N ASN A 542 -2.05 -5.66 17.39
CA ASN A 542 -1.96 -7.06 17.77
C ASN A 542 -0.67 -7.35 18.57
N PRO A 543 -0.65 -8.44 19.38
CA PRO A 543 0.48 -8.74 20.23
C PRO A 543 1.76 -9.14 19.46
N MET A 544 1.62 -9.72 18.28
CA MET A 544 2.77 -10.17 17.49
C MET A 544 3.56 -8.97 16.92
N SER A 545 2.88 -7.96 16.39
CA SER A 545 3.50 -6.70 15.96
C SER A 545 4.08 -5.94 17.16
N ALA A 546 3.35 -5.90 18.28
CA ALA A 546 3.83 -5.28 19.52
C ALA A 546 5.13 -5.93 20.03
N ALA A 547 5.17 -7.26 20.09
CA ALA A 547 6.37 -8.01 20.46
C ALA A 547 7.54 -7.78 19.49
N ARG A 548 7.24 -7.65 18.20
CA ARG A 548 8.28 -7.34 17.20
C ARG A 548 8.88 -5.94 17.42
N TYR A 549 8.07 -4.94 17.71
CA TYR A 549 8.56 -3.59 18.03
C TYR A 549 9.34 -3.59 19.36
N ALA A 550 8.90 -4.34 20.38
CA ALA A 550 9.68 -4.50 21.60
C ALA A 550 11.06 -5.14 21.34
N ALA A 551 11.11 -6.16 20.47
CA ALA A 551 12.39 -6.77 20.05
C ALA A 551 13.28 -5.83 19.22
N LEU A 552 12.73 -4.78 18.61
CA LEU A 552 13.47 -3.71 17.93
C LEU A 552 13.93 -2.61 18.92
N GLY A 553 13.79 -2.81 20.22
CA GLY A 553 14.32 -1.92 21.27
C GLY A 553 13.32 -0.92 21.84
N MET A 554 12.03 -0.97 21.45
CA MET A 554 11.04 -0.06 22.04
C MET A 554 10.77 -0.38 23.50
N GLN A 555 10.75 0.65 24.32
CA GLN A 555 10.51 0.58 25.77
C GLN A 555 9.05 0.79 26.15
N GLY A 556 8.18 0.99 25.18
CA GLY A 556 6.73 1.10 25.31
C GLY A 556 6.09 1.52 24.01
N MET A 557 4.76 1.41 23.88
CA MET A 557 4.07 1.75 22.64
C MET A 557 2.62 2.16 22.84
N LEU A 558 2.16 3.11 22.05
CA LEU A 558 0.77 3.54 21.95
C LEU A 558 0.01 2.62 20.99
N LEU A 559 -1.06 2.00 21.49
CA LEU A 559 -1.94 1.18 20.68
C LEU A 559 -2.84 2.03 19.79
N GLN A 560 -3.16 1.51 18.63
CA GLN A 560 -3.98 2.19 17.62
C GLN A 560 -5.42 2.39 18.14
N PRO A 561 -6.01 3.60 18.07
CA PRO A 561 -7.33 3.92 18.65
C PRO A 561 -8.53 3.19 18.02
N GLU A 562 -8.36 2.53 16.88
CA GLU A 562 -9.39 1.66 16.30
C GLU A 562 -9.49 0.30 17.03
N THR A 563 -8.55 -0.02 17.93
CA THR A 563 -8.50 -1.26 18.69
C THR A 563 -9.48 -1.20 19.86
N ALA A 564 -10.42 -2.14 19.94
CA ALA A 564 -11.35 -2.25 21.07
C ALA A 564 -10.63 -2.66 22.35
N LEU A 565 -11.17 -2.28 23.53
CA LEU A 565 -10.57 -2.64 24.83
C LEU A 565 -10.39 -4.16 24.99
N THR A 566 -11.37 -4.95 24.49
CA THR A 566 -11.28 -6.42 24.50
C THR A 566 -10.09 -6.96 23.71
N ALA A 567 -9.75 -6.33 22.57
CA ALA A 567 -8.58 -6.71 21.76
C ALA A 567 -7.27 -6.20 22.40
N MET A 568 -7.28 -5.03 23.03
CA MET A 568 -6.12 -4.51 23.76
C MET A 568 -5.68 -5.44 24.89
N THR A 569 -6.62 -6.15 25.53
CA THR A 569 -6.31 -7.11 26.60
C THR A 569 -5.27 -8.17 26.17
N ALA A 570 -5.28 -8.59 24.90
CA ALA A 570 -4.34 -9.57 24.37
C ALA A 570 -2.95 -8.98 24.03
N ILE A 571 -2.76 -7.64 24.13
CA ILE A 571 -1.52 -6.98 23.68
C ILE A 571 -0.63 -6.64 24.88
N ALA A 572 0.07 -7.63 25.40
CA ALA A 572 1.05 -7.47 26.51
C ALA A 572 2.44 -7.96 26.07
N PRO A 573 3.22 -7.15 25.32
CA PRO A 573 4.46 -7.57 24.66
C PRO A 573 5.69 -7.65 25.58
N GLY A 574 5.52 -7.51 26.89
CA GLY A 574 6.62 -7.46 27.86
C GLY A 574 7.22 -6.07 28.08
N VAL A 575 6.73 -5.08 27.36
CA VAL A 575 7.00 -3.64 27.60
C VAL A 575 5.68 -2.90 27.78
N PRO A 576 5.66 -1.75 28.47
CA PRO A 576 4.44 -0.99 28.71
C PRO A 576 3.67 -0.64 27.44
N THR A 577 2.36 -0.89 27.45
CA THR A 577 1.43 -0.43 26.44
C THR A 577 0.68 0.81 26.90
N ALA A 578 0.27 1.64 25.94
CA ALA A 578 -0.47 2.86 26.18
C ALA A 578 -1.69 2.95 25.28
N ALA A 579 -2.75 3.64 25.75
CA ALA A 579 -3.90 3.99 24.91
C ALA A 579 -4.38 5.41 25.23
N LEU A 580 -5.02 6.06 24.24
CA LEU A 580 -5.56 7.39 24.43
C LEU A 580 -6.76 7.35 25.39
N CYS A 581 -6.73 8.17 26.43
CA CYS A 581 -7.86 8.34 27.35
C CYS A 581 -8.58 9.69 27.18
N TYR A 582 -7.92 10.65 26.53
CA TYR A 582 -8.50 11.94 26.17
C TYR A 582 -7.87 12.50 24.90
N GLY A 583 -8.66 13.19 24.10
CA GLY A 583 -8.21 14.09 23.04
C GLY A 583 -9.04 14.05 21.77
N HIS A 584 -8.89 15.09 20.96
CA HIS A 584 -9.41 15.10 19.61
C HIS A 584 -8.55 14.18 18.72
N LEU A 585 -9.15 13.09 18.25
CA LEU A 585 -8.42 12.11 17.45
C LEU A 585 -7.99 12.67 16.09
N PRO A 586 -6.73 12.47 15.65
CA PRO A 586 -6.25 12.92 14.36
C PRO A 586 -6.75 11.97 13.25
N LEU A 587 -7.95 12.25 12.71
CA LEU A 587 -8.64 11.39 11.74
C LEU A 587 -7.94 11.29 10.40
N MET A 588 -7.25 12.36 9.97
CA MET A 588 -6.51 12.38 8.71
C MET A 588 -5.24 13.20 8.86
N LEU A 589 -4.16 12.69 8.29
CA LEU A 589 -2.94 13.44 8.06
C LEU A 589 -2.80 13.67 6.54
N THR A 590 -2.63 14.93 6.08
CA THR A 590 -2.67 15.25 4.65
C THR A 590 -1.50 16.12 4.20
N ARG A 591 -0.93 15.80 3.02
CA ARG A 591 0.06 16.67 2.36
C ARG A 591 -0.64 17.81 1.59
N ALA A 592 -1.69 17.52 0.84
CA ALA A 592 -2.55 18.53 0.24
C ALA A 592 -3.38 19.26 1.31
N CYS A 593 -3.62 20.56 1.12
CA CYS A 593 -4.38 21.34 2.08
C CYS A 593 -5.88 21.27 1.81
N PRO A 594 -6.72 20.77 2.74
CA PRO A 594 -8.17 20.70 2.57
C PRO A 594 -8.84 22.06 2.36
N LEU A 595 -8.18 23.13 2.79
CA LEU A 595 -8.69 24.51 2.70
C LEU A 595 -8.16 25.25 1.46
N ARG A 596 -7.41 24.57 0.57
CA ARG A 596 -6.77 25.20 -0.60
C ARG A 596 -7.76 25.79 -1.60
N ASN A 597 -8.94 25.20 -1.68
CA ASN A 597 -10.01 25.70 -2.56
C ASN A 597 -10.57 27.04 -2.14
N VAL A 598 -10.53 27.37 -0.84
CA VAL A 598 -11.15 28.59 -0.28
C VAL A 598 -10.14 29.64 0.17
N ARG A 599 -8.84 29.33 0.18
CA ARG A 599 -7.79 30.31 0.55
C ARG A 599 -6.41 29.94 0.01
N ASP A 600 -5.54 30.96 -0.09
CA ASP A 600 -4.14 30.80 -0.42
C ASP A 600 -3.28 30.59 0.80
N CYS A 601 -2.20 29.82 0.65
CA CYS A 601 -1.29 29.48 1.72
C CYS A 601 -0.60 30.72 2.32
N GLY A 602 -0.23 31.72 1.50
CA GLY A 602 0.40 32.97 1.96
C GLY A 602 -0.48 33.86 2.86
N LYS A 603 -1.81 33.66 2.84
CA LYS A 603 -2.78 34.34 3.71
C LYS A 603 -3.30 33.46 4.86
N CYS A 604 -2.66 32.30 5.06
CA CYS A 604 -3.12 31.30 6.02
C CYS A 604 -2.50 31.51 7.40
N GLN A 605 -3.35 31.50 8.44
CA GLN A 605 -2.92 31.58 9.85
C GLN A 605 -2.72 30.19 10.50
N GLY A 606 -2.57 29.11 9.70
CA GLY A 606 -2.18 27.80 10.22
C GLY A 606 -3.31 26.80 10.43
N GLY A 607 -4.56 27.13 10.21
CA GLY A 607 -5.66 26.20 10.45
C GLY A 607 -7.01 26.72 9.99
N GLY A 608 -8.05 25.98 10.24
CA GLY A 608 -9.45 26.30 9.92
C GLY A 608 -10.37 25.15 10.26
N THR A 609 -11.58 25.20 9.69
CA THR A 609 -12.64 24.25 10.02
C THR A 609 -13.29 23.71 8.76
N LEU A 610 -13.64 22.44 8.79
CA LEU A 610 -14.51 21.78 7.82
C LEU A 610 -15.79 21.38 8.55
N ARG A 611 -16.94 21.92 8.13
CA ARG A 611 -18.26 21.58 8.71
C ARG A 611 -18.96 20.56 7.82
N ASP A 612 -19.37 19.45 8.40
CA ASP A 612 -20.09 18.40 7.69
C ASP A 612 -21.60 18.72 7.56
N ARG A 613 -22.33 17.80 6.90
CA ARG A 613 -23.81 17.91 6.72
C ARG A 613 -24.62 17.82 8.02
N LYS A 614 -23.99 17.34 9.11
CA LYS A 614 -24.62 17.23 10.45
C LYS A 614 -24.29 18.44 11.32
N GLY A 615 -23.62 19.47 10.78
CA GLY A 615 -23.21 20.66 11.51
C GLY A 615 -22.00 20.44 12.43
N ARG A 616 -21.22 19.35 12.28
CA ARG A 616 -20.04 19.06 13.07
C ARG A 616 -18.81 19.73 12.47
N ASP A 617 -18.04 20.39 13.33
CA ASP A 617 -16.85 21.15 12.96
C ASP A 617 -15.57 20.33 13.18
N PHE A 618 -14.94 19.93 12.09
CA PHE A 618 -13.66 19.25 12.07
C PHE A 618 -12.54 20.30 12.03
N THR A 619 -11.80 20.43 13.11
CA THR A 619 -10.64 21.33 13.16
C THR A 619 -9.54 20.83 12.23
N VAL A 620 -8.99 21.74 11.44
CA VAL A 620 -7.83 21.49 10.58
C VAL A 620 -6.66 22.34 11.09
N THR A 621 -5.55 21.70 11.44
CA THR A 621 -4.30 22.38 11.78
C THR A 621 -3.25 22.20 10.68
N CYS A 622 -2.23 23.05 10.68
CA CYS A 622 -1.10 22.98 9.74
C CYS A 622 0.22 23.13 10.50
N SER A 623 1.16 22.22 10.31
CA SER A 623 2.46 22.21 10.97
C SER A 623 3.41 23.34 10.50
N ALA A 624 3.19 23.88 9.27
CA ALA A 624 4.01 24.96 8.71
C ALA A 624 3.13 25.87 7.83
N PRO A 625 2.46 26.85 8.44
CA PRO A 625 1.68 27.85 7.71
C PRO A 625 2.55 28.61 6.70
N GLY A 626 2.00 28.83 5.50
CA GLY A 626 2.74 29.49 4.41
C GLY A 626 3.72 28.61 3.64
N GLY A 627 3.90 27.33 4.01
CA GLY A 627 4.87 26.41 3.43
C GLY A 627 4.35 25.01 3.13
N ALA A 628 5.27 24.05 3.03
CA ALA A 628 5.01 22.65 2.75
C ALA A 628 4.57 21.84 3.99
N GLY A 629 3.88 22.47 4.95
CA GLY A 629 3.41 21.82 6.18
C GLY A 629 2.45 20.67 5.91
N VAL A 630 2.34 19.78 6.88
CA VAL A 630 1.35 18.71 6.92
C VAL A 630 0.12 19.21 7.66
N ARG A 631 -1.07 18.79 7.22
CA ARG A 631 -2.34 19.18 7.83
C ARG A 631 -2.94 17.98 8.53
N THR A 632 -3.50 18.22 9.72
CA THR A 632 -4.23 17.23 10.49
C THR A 632 -5.69 17.65 10.60
N VAL A 633 -6.59 16.75 10.24
CA VAL A 633 -8.04 16.90 10.43
C VAL A 633 -8.42 16.13 11.68
N TYR A 634 -8.95 16.83 12.68
CA TYR A 634 -9.31 16.26 13.97
C TYR A 634 -10.80 15.92 14.07
N ASN A 635 -11.10 14.92 14.89
CA ASN A 635 -12.47 14.58 15.25
C ASN A 635 -13.14 15.77 15.96
N PRO A 636 -14.41 16.10 15.61
CA PRO A 636 -15.12 17.25 16.21
C PRO A 636 -15.38 17.11 17.71
N VAL A 637 -15.49 15.87 18.19
CA VAL A 637 -15.75 15.54 19.61
C VAL A 637 -14.53 14.81 20.18
N PRO A 638 -14.03 15.19 21.37
CA PRO A 638 -12.90 14.50 21.96
C PRO A 638 -13.29 13.10 22.44
N LEU A 639 -12.33 12.16 22.36
CA LEU A 639 -12.36 10.92 23.13
C LEU A 639 -12.24 11.26 24.61
N TYR A 640 -12.98 10.57 25.49
CA TYR A 640 -12.82 10.68 26.93
C TYR A 640 -13.09 9.36 27.66
N MET A 641 -12.19 8.96 28.56
CA MET A 641 -12.25 7.72 29.36
C MET A 641 -12.05 7.97 30.85
N GLY A 642 -12.05 9.21 31.33
CA GLY A 642 -11.65 9.57 32.71
C GLY A 642 -12.28 8.72 33.82
N GLU A 643 -13.61 8.62 33.87
CA GLU A 643 -14.31 7.81 34.89
C GLU A 643 -14.23 6.30 34.64
N ARG A 644 -13.62 5.88 33.50
CA ARG A 644 -13.48 4.47 33.07
C ARG A 644 -12.03 4.05 32.85
N LEU A 645 -11.08 4.78 33.39
CA LEU A 645 -9.65 4.45 33.22
C LEU A 645 -9.32 3.02 33.66
N ARG A 646 -9.99 2.49 34.70
CA ARG A 646 -9.79 1.09 35.18
C ARG A 646 -10.27 0.04 34.20
N GLU A 647 -11.09 0.39 33.21
CA GLU A 647 -11.52 -0.53 32.15
C GLU A 647 -10.48 -0.65 31.02
N MET A 648 -9.49 0.26 30.98
CA MET A 648 -8.44 0.26 29.95
C MET A 648 -7.36 -0.76 30.30
N PRO A 649 -7.20 -1.86 29.50
CA PRO A 649 -6.21 -2.89 29.77
C PRO A 649 -4.85 -2.47 29.20
N VAL A 650 -4.27 -1.42 29.76
CA VAL A 650 -2.96 -0.85 29.36
C VAL A 650 -2.22 -0.33 30.60
N ASP A 651 -0.90 -0.20 30.49
CA ASP A 651 -0.06 0.31 31.58
C ASP A 651 -0.12 1.83 31.71
N VAL A 652 -0.38 2.54 30.59
CA VAL A 652 -0.38 4.00 30.51
C VAL A 652 -1.60 4.51 29.77
N ALA A 653 -2.34 5.43 30.39
CA ALA A 653 -3.41 6.18 29.75
C ALA A 653 -2.86 7.55 29.28
N VAL A 654 -3.04 7.91 28.01
CA VAL A 654 -2.47 9.13 27.44
C VAL A 654 -3.57 10.16 27.17
N ALA A 655 -3.46 11.34 27.78
CA ALA A 655 -4.27 12.50 27.47
C ALA A 655 -3.59 13.33 26.36
N ALA A 656 -4.21 13.44 25.17
CA ALA A 656 -3.63 14.16 24.03
C ALA A 656 -4.28 15.53 23.83
N PHE A 657 -3.64 16.57 24.34
CA PHE A 657 -4.06 17.96 24.15
C PHE A 657 -3.56 18.50 22.82
N THR A 658 -4.41 19.24 22.11
CA THR A 658 -4.14 19.75 20.75
C THR A 658 -4.43 21.26 20.64
N THR A 659 -5.71 21.65 20.70
CA THR A 659 -6.18 23.02 20.52
C THR A 659 -6.72 23.64 21.79
N GLU A 660 -6.72 22.95 22.91
CA GLU A 660 -7.19 23.38 24.20
C GLU A 660 -6.32 24.53 24.75
N THR A 661 -6.97 25.51 25.40
CA THR A 661 -6.24 26.54 26.13
C THR A 661 -5.52 25.93 27.35
N PRO A 662 -4.46 26.55 27.88
CA PRO A 662 -3.78 26.09 29.11
C PRO A 662 -4.74 25.84 30.28
N ALA A 663 -5.70 26.76 30.51
CA ALA A 663 -6.70 26.62 31.54
C ALA A 663 -7.63 25.41 31.33
N ARG A 664 -8.04 25.17 30.09
CA ARG A 664 -8.87 24.01 29.78
C ARG A 664 -8.09 22.69 29.91
N ALA A 665 -6.82 22.67 29.50
CA ALA A 665 -5.95 21.51 29.69
C ALA A 665 -5.78 21.15 31.16
N ALA A 666 -5.55 22.17 32.03
CA ALA A 666 -5.47 22.00 33.48
C ALA A 666 -6.77 21.43 34.08
N GLN A 667 -7.93 21.96 33.67
CA GLN A 667 -9.23 21.48 34.12
C GLN A 667 -9.46 20.01 33.73
N ILE A 668 -9.17 19.65 32.49
CA ILE A 668 -9.35 18.28 32.00
C ILE A 668 -8.39 17.30 32.69
N LEU A 669 -7.13 17.68 32.89
CA LEU A 669 -6.18 16.89 33.67
C LEU A 669 -6.66 16.61 35.10
N ALA A 670 -7.19 17.61 35.76
CA ALA A 670 -7.79 17.46 37.11
C ALA A 670 -8.97 16.48 37.09
N MET A 671 -9.83 16.53 36.03
CA MET A 671 -10.93 15.57 35.87
C MET A 671 -10.44 14.17 35.66
N LEU A 672 -9.37 13.95 34.87
CA LEU A 672 -8.77 12.64 34.64
C LEU A 672 -8.11 12.06 35.90
N LEU A 673 -7.37 12.89 36.63
CA LEU A 673 -6.72 12.53 37.91
C LEU A 673 -7.73 12.11 38.99
N ASP A 674 -8.87 12.81 39.04
CA ASP A 674 -9.94 12.55 39.99
C ASP A 674 -10.97 11.52 39.50
N ALA A 675 -10.75 10.94 38.32
CA ALA A 675 -11.69 10.00 37.66
C ALA A 675 -13.12 10.55 37.54
N ARG A 676 -13.26 11.85 37.25
CA ARG A 676 -14.56 12.51 37.11
C ARG A 676 -15.17 12.37 35.72
N PRO A 677 -16.52 12.37 35.59
CA PRO A 677 -17.18 12.45 34.27
C PRO A 677 -16.79 13.73 33.51
N PHE A 678 -16.83 13.64 32.16
CA PHE A 678 -16.54 14.79 31.32
C PHE A 678 -17.69 15.82 31.38
N ASP A 679 -17.36 17.10 31.35
CA ASP A 679 -18.28 18.20 31.50
C ASP A 679 -18.86 18.73 30.18
N ASN A 680 -18.55 18.07 29.05
CA ASN A 680 -19.00 18.47 27.72
C ASN A 680 -19.33 17.26 26.86
N GLU A 681 -19.70 17.45 25.60
CA GLU A 681 -19.90 16.38 24.62
C GLU A 681 -18.58 15.64 24.35
N PHE A 682 -18.63 14.30 24.32
CA PHE A 682 -17.48 13.44 24.09
C PHE A 682 -17.87 12.13 23.40
N THR A 683 -16.87 11.34 22.99
CA THR A 683 -17.04 9.99 22.44
C THR A 683 -16.18 8.99 23.21
N ARG A 684 -16.59 7.71 23.22
CA ARG A 684 -15.75 6.56 23.63
C ARG A 684 -14.95 5.98 22.44
N GLY A 685 -15.05 6.61 21.27
CA GLY A 685 -14.41 6.10 20.06
C GLY A 685 -14.92 4.72 19.67
N LEU A 686 -13.98 3.81 19.40
CA LEU A 686 -14.26 2.42 19.04
C LEU A 686 -13.94 1.43 20.19
N TYR A 687 -13.68 1.91 21.39
CA TYR A 687 -13.23 1.11 22.53
C TYR A 687 -14.23 0.03 22.99
N TYR A 688 -15.52 0.28 22.79
CA TYR A 688 -16.60 -0.64 23.14
C TYR A 688 -17.25 -1.31 21.94
N THR A 689 -16.61 -1.30 20.78
CA THR A 689 -17.12 -2.00 19.61
C THR A 689 -16.66 -3.46 19.61
N ASN A 690 -17.45 -4.34 18.98
CA ASN A 690 -17.10 -5.74 18.76
C ASN A 690 -16.34 -5.93 17.43
N ASN A 691 -15.48 -4.99 17.09
CA ASN A 691 -14.74 -5.04 15.82
C ASN A 691 -13.73 -6.17 15.78
#